data_bbee5f58ed5724267b5c2d4c13edcf26
#
_entry.id   bbee5f58ed5724267b5c2d4c13edcf26
#
_cell.length_a   1.000
_cell.length_b   1.000
_cell.length_c   1.000
_cell.angle_alpha   90.00
_cell.angle_beta   90.00
_cell.angle_gamma   90.00
#
_symmetry.space_group_name_H-M   'P 1'
#
loop_
_entity.id
_entity.type
_entity.pdbx_description
1 polymer ?
#
loop_
_entity_poly.entity_id
_entity_poly.type
_entity_poly.pdbx_seq_one_letter_code
_entity_poly.pdbx_strand_id
1 'polypeptide(L)'
;SRQWLSTNRIQLEKLHSGRKVDNSVPDLIRHEIEFGFGEEDVDGTIVPMSTKGQEPTASMGNDTPLAVLSDKPQIFFNYFRQQFAQVTNPAIDSIRENLVMSLSEYIGRVGTGILTPDETNCKMVRLPHPILTNTQLDILCNIRYKGFNTVKLPIIFECSKGEDGLREALDELCKQAERSVDDGYNYIILSDRDIDADHAAIPSLLAVSAVHHYLISVGKRVQTALIVESGEIREVMHAALLLGYGASALCPYLTYAILDDLVKKGKIQENYETAEANYIKAVKKGLFKIMAKMGISTIRSYRGAKIFESIGLSESLLKTYFGTEISTVGGIGLATIARDAIALHNKAFEKDINTDFLPNNGQFHWRRDGIQHAWNPETIAKLQLATRTGNYDKFKEFSKLADEKEEPIFLRDFFDFRRSPIDINEVEPVESIVKHFVTGAMSFGALSKEAHEALALAMNKLGARSNTGEGGEDSERFHSTIDGISLSSKTKQVASGRFGVTTEYLVNAEEIQIKVAQGAKPGEGGQLPGFKVNEIIAKTRHSIPGISLISPPPHHDIYSIEDLAQLIFDLKNVNPKAAISVKLVAESGVGTIAAGVAKAKGDLIVISGAEGGTGASPASSMRFAGISPEIGLSETQQTLVKNGLRGQVRLQVDGQLKTGRDVIMMALLGAEEFSFGTAPLIVLGCVMMRKCNLNTCPMGVATQDPKLRAHFRGHYKYVINYFTFLAQEVREYLAQMGARSLNEIVGHTELIVPRHEQGGTKAAALDFSRLLFKEQGDTTLYHTKEQKHDLNDVLDQQLIRGAQRAITDGEEVNLDFAIKNTDRAVGAMLSGMIAEKYGNAGLPDKTVNVKFKGSAGQSFGAFLTHGVDFKLEGECNDYFAKGLSGGRVSILPPIRSNFAAEDNIIAGNTGLYGATGGELYVNGKVGERFGVRNSGAIAVIEGAGDHCCEYMTGG
;
A
#
# COMPACT_ATOMS: atom_id res chain seq x y z
N SER A 1 29.16 -3.92 -29.09
CA SER A 1 30.36 -4.30 -28.36
C SER A 1 30.70 -3.24 -27.30
N ARG A 2 31.53 -3.59 -26.27
CA ARG A 2 31.98 -2.60 -25.25
C ARG A 2 32.73 -1.44 -25.91
N GLN A 3 33.43 -1.68 -26.99
CA GLN A 3 34.12 -0.66 -27.75
C GLN A 3 33.12 0.33 -28.36
N TRP A 4 32.03 -0.10 -28.98
CA TRP A 4 31.01 0.78 -29.55
C TRP A 4 30.40 1.70 -28.49
N LEU A 5 30.09 1.14 -27.33
CA LEU A 5 29.54 1.91 -26.20
C LEU A 5 30.55 2.97 -25.70
N SER A 6 31.83 2.62 -25.58
CA SER A 6 32.84 3.57 -25.11
C SER A 6 33.12 4.71 -26.12
N THR A 7 33.00 4.42 -27.43
CA THR A 7 33.29 5.37 -28.51
C THR A 7 32.08 6.29 -28.79
N ASN A 8 30.86 5.77 -28.74
CA ASN A 8 29.68 6.49 -29.23
C ASN A 8 28.79 7.08 -28.13
N ARG A 9 28.95 6.63 -26.86
CA ARG A 9 28.17 7.13 -25.76
C ARG A 9 28.68 8.44 -25.19
N ILE A 10 27.80 9.43 -25.03
CA ILE A 10 28.10 10.73 -24.45
C ILE A 10 27.50 10.79 -23.05
N GLN A 11 28.22 11.31 -22.08
CA GLN A 11 27.73 11.60 -20.75
C GLN A 11 27.27 13.06 -20.70
N LEU A 12 26.04 13.31 -20.24
CA LEU A 12 25.49 14.66 -20.16
C LEU A 12 26.39 15.59 -19.34
N GLU A 13 26.96 15.08 -18.24
CA GLU A 13 27.84 15.86 -17.34
C GLU A 13 29.16 16.34 -18.02
N LYS A 14 29.52 15.78 -19.16
CA LYS A 14 30.67 16.20 -19.97
C LYS A 14 30.35 17.28 -20.99
N LEU A 15 29.07 17.58 -21.15
CA LEU A 15 28.62 18.68 -22.02
C LEU A 15 28.44 19.94 -21.16
N HIS A 16 28.82 21.08 -21.72
CA HIS A 16 28.74 22.36 -21.01
C HIS A 16 27.80 23.32 -21.73
N SER A 17 26.95 24.01 -20.97
CA SER A 17 26.23 25.17 -21.48
C SER A 17 27.18 26.35 -21.61
N GLY A 18 27.16 27.00 -22.75
CA GLY A 18 27.96 28.20 -22.97
C GLY A 18 27.39 29.48 -22.33
N ARG A 19 26.28 29.36 -21.58
CA ARG A 19 25.56 30.49 -20.97
C ARG A 19 24.99 30.11 -19.61
N LYS A 20 24.78 31.11 -18.76
CA LYS A 20 24.03 30.98 -17.53
C LYS A 20 22.54 30.94 -17.88
N VAL A 21 21.83 29.92 -17.41
CA VAL A 21 20.37 29.81 -17.57
C VAL A 21 19.70 30.51 -16.40
N ASP A 22 18.74 31.38 -16.72
CA ASP A 22 17.87 32.01 -15.71
C ASP A 22 16.73 31.08 -15.34
N ASN A 23 16.49 30.89 -14.05
CA ASN A 23 15.41 30.05 -13.53
C ASN A 23 14.12 30.84 -13.27
N SER A 24 14.15 32.17 -13.39
CA SER A 24 12.97 33.01 -13.15
C SER A 24 11.89 32.77 -14.20
N VAL A 25 10.64 32.83 -13.75
CA VAL A 25 9.45 32.84 -14.59
C VAL A 25 8.70 34.15 -14.32
N PRO A 26 8.41 34.95 -15.35
CA PRO A 26 7.60 36.16 -15.19
C PRO A 26 6.22 35.79 -14.59
N ASP A 27 5.68 36.66 -13.76
CA ASP A 27 4.37 36.48 -13.13
C ASP A 27 4.20 35.07 -12.50
N LEU A 28 5.17 34.66 -11.66
CA LEU A 28 5.29 33.31 -11.09
C LEU A 28 3.96 32.79 -10.53
N ILE A 29 3.22 33.60 -9.76
CA ILE A 29 1.94 33.19 -9.14
C ILE A 29 0.87 32.87 -10.19
N ARG A 30 0.84 33.58 -11.34
CA ARG A 30 -0.06 33.22 -12.44
C ARG A 30 0.21 31.82 -12.98
N HIS A 31 1.49 31.49 -13.19
CA HIS A 31 1.90 30.17 -13.63
C HIS A 31 1.58 29.10 -12.58
N GLU A 32 1.79 29.41 -11.29
CA GLU A 32 1.42 28.49 -10.21
C GLU A 32 -0.09 28.19 -10.22
N ILE A 33 -0.94 29.20 -10.43
CA ILE A 33 -2.40 29.02 -10.51
C ILE A 33 -2.81 28.27 -11.79
N GLU A 34 -2.20 28.60 -12.93
CA GLU A 34 -2.42 27.88 -14.21
C GLU A 34 -2.22 26.38 -14.06
N PHE A 35 -1.13 25.99 -13.39
CA PHE A 35 -0.81 24.58 -13.15
C PHE A 35 -1.41 24.02 -11.87
N GLY A 36 -2.37 24.71 -11.25
CA GLY A 36 -3.15 24.22 -10.12
C GLY A 36 -2.37 24.07 -8.81
N PHE A 37 -1.31 24.87 -8.60
CA PHE A 37 -0.61 24.90 -7.31
C PHE A 37 -1.46 25.58 -6.25
N GLY A 38 -1.32 25.05 -5.02
CA GLY A 38 -1.82 25.67 -3.81
C GLY A 38 -0.71 25.87 -2.79
N GLU A 39 -0.99 26.62 -1.70
CA GLU A 39 -0.05 26.82 -0.62
C GLU A 39 0.47 25.50 -0.03
N GLU A 40 -0.39 24.47 0.08
CA GLU A 40 -0.01 23.14 0.58
C GLU A 40 0.97 22.40 -0.35
N ASP A 41 0.91 22.62 -1.66
CA ASP A 41 1.89 22.05 -2.59
C ASP A 41 3.27 22.65 -2.37
N VAL A 42 3.35 23.96 -2.14
CA VAL A 42 4.62 24.66 -1.90
C VAL A 42 5.16 24.33 -0.51
N ASP A 43 4.41 24.64 0.54
CA ASP A 43 4.88 24.53 1.93
C ASP A 43 4.88 23.10 2.44
N GLY A 44 3.95 22.26 1.97
CA GLY A 44 3.79 20.88 2.40
C GLY A 44 4.58 19.86 1.58
N THR A 45 4.95 20.17 0.33
CA THR A 45 5.64 19.24 -0.57
C THR A 45 6.99 19.79 -1.03
N ILE A 46 7.03 20.92 -1.73
CA ILE A 46 8.26 21.43 -2.34
C ILE A 46 9.30 21.82 -1.28
N VAL A 47 8.92 22.57 -0.24
CA VAL A 47 9.84 22.99 0.82
C VAL A 47 10.45 21.78 1.56
N PRO A 48 9.68 20.77 2.03
CA PRO A 48 10.29 19.59 2.63
C PRO A 48 11.21 18.80 1.68
N MET A 49 10.85 18.69 0.39
CA MET A 49 11.68 17.99 -0.59
C MET A 49 13.01 18.71 -0.81
N SER A 50 13.00 20.04 -0.89
CA SER A 50 14.20 20.87 -1.15
C SER A 50 15.11 21.04 0.07
N THR A 51 14.57 20.94 1.29
CA THR A 51 15.36 21.08 2.52
C THR A 51 15.87 19.74 3.05
N LYS A 52 15.05 18.66 2.96
CA LYS A 52 15.37 17.35 3.53
C LYS A 52 15.84 16.31 2.51
N GLY A 53 15.69 16.55 1.23
CA GLY A 53 16.02 15.61 0.16
C GLY A 53 15.19 14.30 0.22
N GLN A 54 13.93 14.40 0.65
CA GLN A 54 12.98 13.29 0.73
C GLN A 54 11.53 13.78 0.72
N GLU A 55 10.61 12.95 0.30
CA GLU A 55 9.19 13.26 0.35
C GLU A 55 8.70 13.55 1.76
N PRO A 56 7.67 14.42 1.91
CA PRO A 56 7.01 14.63 3.18
C PRO A 56 6.29 13.36 3.63
N THR A 57 6.24 13.17 4.96
CA THR A 57 5.50 12.10 5.61
C THR A 57 4.17 12.64 6.10
N ALA A 58 3.08 11.98 5.73
CA ALA A 58 1.72 12.28 6.16
C ALA A 58 1.18 11.20 7.12
N SER A 59 0.04 11.45 7.73
CA SER A 59 -0.62 10.56 8.69
C SER A 59 -2.13 10.53 8.46
N MET A 60 -2.79 9.51 8.98
CA MET A 60 -4.19 9.13 8.78
C MET A 60 -4.37 8.55 7.37
N GLY A 61 -5.38 8.93 6.61
CA GLY A 61 -5.63 8.49 5.25
C GLY A 61 -6.09 9.66 4.39
N ASN A 62 -6.31 9.42 3.11
CA ASN A 62 -6.97 10.36 2.23
C ASN A 62 -8.48 10.22 2.36
N ASP A 63 -9.17 11.30 2.73
CA ASP A 63 -10.62 11.37 2.89
C ASP A 63 -11.25 12.50 2.07
N THR A 64 -10.53 12.94 1.02
CA THR A 64 -11.00 13.88 0.00
C THR A 64 -11.60 13.14 -1.19
N PRO A 65 -12.46 13.80 -1.99
CA PRO A 65 -13.06 13.18 -3.18
C PRO A 65 -12.03 12.70 -4.19
N LEU A 66 -12.35 11.62 -4.90
CA LEU A 66 -11.64 11.26 -6.13
C LEU A 66 -11.80 12.41 -7.15
N ALA A 67 -10.83 12.56 -8.06
CA ALA A 67 -10.85 13.65 -9.05
C ALA A 67 -12.16 13.72 -9.87
N VAL A 68 -12.70 12.56 -10.23
CA VAL A 68 -13.95 12.46 -10.99
C VAL A 68 -15.20 12.82 -10.17
N LEU A 69 -15.10 12.79 -8.83
CA LEU A 69 -16.20 13.14 -7.93
C LEU A 69 -16.20 14.62 -7.53
N SER A 70 -15.13 15.35 -7.81
CA SER A 70 -15.00 16.76 -7.48
C SER A 70 -15.38 17.64 -8.66
N ASP A 71 -16.29 18.58 -8.46
CA ASP A 71 -16.63 19.59 -9.47
C ASP A 71 -15.56 20.68 -9.62
N LYS A 72 -14.62 20.79 -8.66
CA LYS A 72 -13.47 21.69 -8.78
C LYS A 72 -12.58 21.24 -9.92
N PRO A 73 -11.93 22.18 -10.66
CA PRO A 73 -10.95 21.84 -11.68
C PRO A 73 -9.85 20.96 -11.11
N GLN A 74 -9.48 19.90 -11.82
CA GLN A 74 -8.47 18.92 -11.42
C GLN A 74 -7.33 18.91 -12.43
N ILE A 75 -6.10 18.80 -11.94
CA ILE A 75 -4.97 18.44 -12.80
C ILE A 75 -5.11 16.98 -13.24
N PHE A 76 -4.71 16.69 -14.46
CA PHE A 76 -5.00 15.40 -15.08
C PHE A 76 -4.36 14.20 -14.38
N PHE A 77 -3.24 14.39 -13.69
CA PHE A 77 -2.60 13.35 -12.87
C PHE A 77 -3.49 12.75 -11.77
N ASN A 78 -4.44 13.53 -11.24
CA ASN A 78 -5.29 13.09 -10.13
C ASN A 78 -6.27 11.97 -10.51
N TYR A 79 -6.48 11.69 -11.79
CA TYR A 79 -7.32 10.59 -12.27
C TYR A 79 -6.62 9.22 -12.26
N PHE A 80 -5.32 9.17 -11.95
CA PHE A 80 -4.52 7.96 -12.00
C PHE A 80 -4.15 7.47 -10.61
N ARG A 81 -4.12 6.13 -10.46
CA ARG A 81 -3.73 5.44 -9.24
C ARG A 81 -2.59 4.48 -9.56
N GLN A 82 -1.62 4.42 -8.67
CA GLN A 82 -0.45 3.55 -8.81
C GLN A 82 -0.81 2.12 -8.42
N GLN A 83 -0.44 1.17 -9.27
CA GLN A 83 -0.44 -0.26 -8.97
C GLN A 83 0.83 -0.66 -8.21
N PHE A 84 0.79 -1.81 -7.56
CA PHE A 84 1.90 -2.39 -6.81
C PHE A 84 1.78 -3.92 -6.77
N ALA A 85 2.87 -4.64 -6.50
CA ALA A 85 2.86 -6.08 -6.41
C ALA A 85 2.32 -6.54 -5.04
N GLN A 86 1.48 -7.57 -5.06
CA GLN A 86 0.97 -8.28 -3.88
C GLN A 86 1.12 -9.78 -4.08
N VAL A 87 1.80 -10.48 -3.16
CA VAL A 87 2.03 -11.94 -3.17
C VAL A 87 2.90 -12.42 -4.34
N THR A 88 2.56 -12.03 -5.55
CA THR A 88 3.31 -12.34 -6.78
C THR A 88 4.11 -11.12 -7.24
N ASN A 89 5.15 -11.33 -8.05
CA ASN A 89 6.09 -10.29 -8.47
C ASN A 89 6.61 -9.50 -7.25
N PRO A 90 7.48 -10.11 -6.43
CA PRO A 90 7.86 -9.54 -5.15
C PRO A 90 8.47 -8.15 -5.33
N ALA A 91 8.10 -7.23 -4.46
CA ALA A 91 8.69 -5.91 -4.40
C ALA A 91 10.19 -6.00 -4.10
N ILE A 92 10.96 -5.03 -4.61
CA ILE A 92 12.37 -4.86 -4.26
C ILE A 92 12.45 -4.00 -2.99
N ASP A 93 13.39 -4.30 -2.10
CA ASP A 93 13.72 -3.38 -1.01
C ASP A 93 14.58 -2.22 -1.53
N SER A 94 13.98 -1.08 -1.79
CA SER A 94 14.67 0.10 -2.31
C SER A 94 15.69 0.73 -1.35
N ILE A 95 15.76 0.27 -0.09
CA ILE A 95 16.71 0.74 0.91
C ILE A 95 17.93 -0.19 0.98
N ARG A 96 17.71 -1.50 1.08
CA ARG A 96 18.76 -2.51 1.26
C ARG A 96 19.28 -3.04 -0.07
N GLU A 97 18.40 -3.18 -1.05
CA GLU A 97 18.74 -3.73 -2.37
C GLU A 97 18.90 -2.63 -3.43
N ASN A 98 19.14 -1.37 -3.04
CA ASN A 98 19.29 -0.26 -3.99
C ASN A 98 20.43 -0.46 -4.99
N LEU A 99 21.40 -1.33 -4.66
CA LEU A 99 22.49 -1.72 -5.55
C LEU A 99 22.00 -2.33 -6.87
N VAL A 100 20.87 -3.07 -6.83
CA VAL A 100 20.28 -3.69 -8.04
C VAL A 100 19.38 -2.74 -8.83
N MET A 101 19.15 -1.52 -8.34
CA MET A 101 18.25 -0.54 -8.94
C MET A 101 18.99 0.57 -9.66
N SER A 102 18.46 1.04 -10.79
CA SER A 102 19.06 2.12 -11.57
C SER A 102 18.03 3.07 -12.18
N LEU A 103 18.25 4.37 -12.00
CA LEU A 103 17.56 5.44 -12.73
C LEU A 103 18.35 5.95 -13.95
N SER A 104 19.46 5.30 -14.29
CA SER A 104 20.27 5.70 -15.44
C SER A 104 19.51 5.44 -16.76
N GLU A 105 19.40 6.45 -17.60
CA GLU A 105 18.70 6.38 -18.88
C GLU A 105 19.66 6.71 -20.03
N TYR A 106 19.39 6.16 -21.21
CA TYR A 106 20.07 6.45 -22.45
C TYR A 106 19.06 7.02 -23.44
N ILE A 107 19.25 8.28 -23.81
CA ILE A 107 18.34 8.98 -24.70
C ILE A 107 18.98 9.23 -26.05
N GLY A 108 18.21 9.08 -27.12
CA GLY A 108 18.65 9.24 -28.50
C GLY A 108 17.84 8.41 -29.46
N ARG A 109 18.30 8.37 -30.70
CA ARG A 109 17.70 7.62 -31.80
C ARG A 109 18.31 6.24 -31.92
N VAL A 110 17.50 5.19 -32.03
CA VAL A 110 17.94 3.87 -32.48
C VAL A 110 18.05 3.91 -34.01
N GLY A 111 19.27 3.72 -34.52
CA GLY A 111 19.59 3.93 -35.95
C GLY A 111 18.91 2.93 -36.89
N THR A 112 19.47 1.72 -36.99
CA THR A 112 19.01 0.69 -37.95
C THR A 112 17.93 -0.26 -37.41
N GLY A 113 17.46 -0.02 -36.19
CA GLY A 113 16.49 -0.86 -35.49
C GLY A 113 17.11 -1.72 -34.38
N ILE A 114 16.26 -2.13 -33.44
CA ILE A 114 16.68 -2.80 -32.20
C ILE A 114 17.35 -4.17 -32.48
N LEU A 115 16.87 -4.86 -33.49
CA LEU A 115 17.32 -6.23 -33.83
C LEU A 115 18.57 -6.28 -34.70
N THR A 116 19.01 -5.14 -35.26
CA THR A 116 20.19 -5.09 -36.09
C THR A 116 21.38 -4.52 -35.32
N PRO A 117 22.42 -5.33 -35.03
CA PRO A 117 23.61 -4.86 -34.33
C PRO A 117 24.37 -3.81 -35.21
N ASP A 118 24.33 -2.55 -34.77
CA ASP A 118 25.01 -1.45 -35.44
C ASP A 118 25.58 -0.50 -34.38
N GLU A 119 26.74 0.10 -34.68
CA GLU A 119 27.40 1.02 -33.73
C GLU A 119 26.60 2.32 -33.54
N THR A 120 25.80 2.72 -34.56
CA THR A 120 24.96 3.93 -34.49
C THR A 120 23.87 3.79 -33.40
N ASN A 121 23.43 2.58 -33.08
CA ASN A 121 22.51 2.30 -31.98
C ASN A 121 23.11 2.61 -30.59
N CYS A 122 24.43 2.77 -30.49
CA CYS A 122 25.13 3.16 -29.28
C CYS A 122 25.33 4.70 -29.16
N LYS A 123 24.94 5.48 -30.19
CA LYS A 123 25.08 6.93 -30.23
C LYS A 123 23.94 7.58 -29.44
N MET A 124 24.12 7.63 -28.12
CA MET A 124 23.12 8.12 -27.18
C MET A 124 23.76 8.98 -26.09
N VAL A 125 23.00 9.91 -25.55
CA VAL A 125 23.36 10.64 -24.31
C VAL A 125 22.93 9.83 -23.11
N ARG A 126 23.87 9.57 -22.21
CA ARG A 126 23.58 8.97 -20.90
C ARG A 126 23.18 10.04 -19.91
N LEU A 127 22.02 9.85 -19.29
CA LEU A 127 21.55 10.59 -18.13
C LEU A 127 21.78 9.75 -16.88
N PRO A 128 22.29 10.30 -15.77
CA PRO A 128 22.41 9.56 -14.49
C PRO A 128 21.03 9.29 -13.89
N HIS A 129 20.04 10.10 -14.22
CA HIS A 129 18.63 9.97 -13.84
C HIS A 129 17.77 10.80 -14.80
N PRO A 130 16.44 10.57 -14.87
CA PRO A 130 15.56 11.21 -15.85
C PRO A 130 15.14 12.65 -15.50
N ILE A 131 15.52 13.20 -14.36
CA ILE A 131 15.16 14.57 -13.96
C ILE A 131 16.24 15.53 -14.36
N LEU A 132 15.93 16.45 -15.27
CA LEU A 132 16.86 17.45 -15.81
C LEU A 132 16.70 18.79 -15.06
N THR A 133 17.80 19.48 -14.81
CA THR A 133 17.80 20.90 -14.47
C THR A 133 17.56 21.75 -15.73
N ASN A 134 17.17 23.02 -15.54
CA ASN A 134 17.04 23.96 -16.65
C ASN A 134 18.34 24.05 -17.47
N THR A 135 19.50 24.04 -16.81
CA THR A 135 20.82 24.07 -17.48
C THR A 135 21.06 22.80 -18.30
N GLN A 136 20.68 21.62 -17.78
CA GLN A 136 20.85 20.37 -18.50
C GLN A 136 19.91 20.29 -19.72
N LEU A 137 18.68 20.81 -19.59
CA LEU A 137 17.76 20.91 -20.71
C LEU A 137 18.30 21.87 -21.79
N ASP A 138 18.84 23.02 -21.38
CA ASP A 138 19.47 23.98 -22.32
C ASP A 138 20.65 23.37 -23.10
N ILE A 139 21.46 22.55 -22.45
CA ILE A 139 22.54 21.78 -23.10
C ILE A 139 21.96 20.86 -24.19
N LEU A 140 20.86 20.17 -23.92
CA LEU A 140 20.21 19.28 -24.89
C LEU A 140 19.54 20.07 -26.02
N CYS A 141 18.92 21.22 -25.73
CA CYS A 141 18.35 22.11 -26.76
C CYS A 141 19.41 22.63 -27.73
N ASN A 142 20.60 22.93 -27.24
CA ASN A 142 21.69 23.54 -28.00
C ASN A 142 22.84 22.56 -28.32
N ILE A 143 22.56 21.24 -28.28
CA ILE A 143 23.58 20.21 -28.47
C ILE A 143 24.24 20.35 -29.84
N ARG A 144 25.55 20.65 -29.86
CA ARG A 144 26.36 20.84 -31.10
C ARG A 144 27.20 19.60 -31.43
N TYR A 145 26.78 18.45 -30.99
CA TYR A 145 27.49 17.21 -31.28
C TYR A 145 26.95 16.58 -32.57
N LYS A 146 27.87 16.18 -33.46
CA LYS A 146 27.52 15.66 -34.79
C LYS A 146 26.49 14.53 -34.72
N GLY A 147 25.34 14.73 -35.33
CA GLY A 147 24.25 13.76 -35.45
C GLY A 147 23.32 13.72 -34.23
N PHE A 148 23.28 14.79 -33.42
CA PHE A 148 22.22 15.03 -32.44
C PHE A 148 21.48 16.31 -32.78
N ASN A 149 20.19 16.24 -32.93
CA ASN A 149 19.30 17.35 -33.22
C ASN A 149 18.12 17.34 -32.24
N THR A 150 17.73 18.53 -31.82
CA THR A 150 16.60 18.71 -30.87
C THR A 150 15.56 19.62 -31.49
N VAL A 151 14.30 19.29 -31.32
CA VAL A 151 13.16 20.15 -31.63
C VAL A 151 12.33 20.35 -30.38
N LYS A 152 11.78 21.56 -30.18
CA LYS A 152 10.85 21.89 -29.12
C LYS A 152 9.48 22.11 -29.75
N LEU A 153 8.48 21.37 -29.26
CA LEU A 153 7.09 21.44 -29.69
C LEU A 153 6.24 22.01 -28.53
N PRO A 154 5.47 23.07 -28.77
CA PRO A 154 4.58 23.62 -27.75
C PRO A 154 3.42 22.68 -27.48
N ILE A 155 3.07 22.47 -26.21
CA ILE A 155 1.89 21.73 -25.76
C ILE A 155 0.88 22.70 -25.18
N ILE A 156 0.28 23.51 -26.06
CA ILE A 156 -0.74 24.51 -25.74
C ILE A 156 -1.91 24.38 -26.71
N PHE A 157 -3.08 24.86 -26.29
CA PHE A 157 -4.27 24.88 -27.15
C PHE A 157 -5.09 26.16 -26.94
N GLU A 158 -5.83 26.56 -27.97
CA GLU A 158 -6.65 27.76 -27.99
C GLU A 158 -7.90 27.61 -27.12
N CYS A 159 -8.01 28.42 -26.05
CA CYS A 159 -9.08 28.33 -25.06
C CYS A 159 -10.48 28.57 -25.66
N SER A 160 -10.59 29.49 -26.62
CA SER A 160 -11.86 29.87 -27.25
C SER A 160 -12.55 28.72 -27.97
N LYS A 161 -11.82 27.70 -28.40
CA LYS A 161 -12.33 26.51 -29.09
C LYS A 161 -12.74 25.38 -28.18
N GLY A 162 -12.47 25.46 -26.87
CA GLY A 162 -12.85 24.43 -25.89
C GLY A 162 -12.29 23.04 -26.21
N GLU A 163 -13.17 22.02 -26.22
CA GLU A 163 -12.80 20.62 -26.53
C GLU A 163 -12.18 20.47 -27.91
N ASP A 164 -12.73 21.14 -28.92
CA ASP A 164 -12.23 21.03 -30.30
C ASP A 164 -10.82 21.61 -30.40
N GLY A 165 -10.53 22.70 -29.68
CA GLY A 165 -9.20 23.26 -29.59
C GLY A 165 -8.19 22.28 -29.01
N LEU A 166 -8.54 21.60 -27.93
CA LEU A 166 -7.68 20.58 -27.31
C LEU A 166 -7.46 19.38 -28.26
N ARG A 167 -8.51 18.93 -28.94
CA ARG A 167 -8.45 17.82 -29.91
C ARG A 167 -7.57 18.14 -31.09
N GLU A 168 -7.81 19.30 -31.74
CA GLU A 168 -7.02 19.80 -32.88
C GLU A 168 -5.53 19.94 -32.52
N ALA A 169 -5.24 20.50 -31.34
CA ALA A 169 -3.88 20.67 -30.85
C ALA A 169 -3.18 19.33 -30.59
N LEU A 170 -3.85 18.32 -30.01
CA LEU A 170 -3.30 16.98 -29.84
C LEU A 170 -3.02 16.27 -31.15
N ASP A 171 -3.94 16.37 -32.13
CA ASP A 171 -3.78 15.77 -33.46
C ASP A 171 -2.61 16.41 -34.22
N GLU A 172 -2.48 17.73 -34.16
CA GLU A 172 -1.38 18.44 -34.79
C GLU A 172 -0.05 18.17 -34.10
N LEU A 173 -0.01 18.13 -32.79
CA LEU A 173 1.16 17.75 -31.99
C LEU A 173 1.70 16.36 -32.39
N CYS A 174 0.82 15.37 -32.53
CA CYS A 174 1.19 14.03 -32.97
C CYS A 174 1.82 14.03 -34.39
N LYS A 175 1.22 14.78 -35.32
CA LYS A 175 1.74 14.94 -36.69
C LYS A 175 3.06 15.70 -36.71
N GLN A 176 3.24 16.71 -35.88
CA GLN A 176 4.50 17.43 -35.73
C GLN A 176 5.60 16.55 -35.16
N ALA A 177 5.29 15.74 -34.19
CA ALA A 177 6.22 14.75 -33.63
C ALA A 177 6.65 13.74 -34.72
N GLU A 178 5.71 13.21 -35.51
CA GLU A 178 6.03 12.32 -36.63
C GLU A 178 6.94 12.97 -37.66
N ARG A 179 6.61 14.18 -38.12
CA ARG A 179 7.47 14.95 -39.05
C ARG A 179 8.87 15.17 -38.47
N SER A 180 8.96 15.51 -37.19
CA SER A 180 10.25 15.69 -36.50
C SER A 180 11.10 14.41 -36.50
N VAL A 181 10.48 13.23 -36.36
CA VAL A 181 11.19 11.96 -36.49
C VAL A 181 11.68 11.74 -37.91
N ASP A 182 10.86 12.02 -38.90
CA ASP A 182 11.24 11.92 -40.34
C ASP A 182 12.38 12.88 -40.71
N ASP A 183 12.38 14.08 -40.17
CA ASP A 183 13.45 15.08 -40.30
C ASP A 183 14.75 14.74 -39.57
N GLY A 184 14.72 13.63 -38.77
CA GLY A 184 15.89 13.05 -38.09
C GLY A 184 16.22 13.66 -36.75
N TYR A 185 15.28 14.31 -36.08
CA TYR A 185 15.45 14.80 -34.71
C TYR A 185 15.57 13.65 -33.71
N ASN A 186 16.60 13.69 -32.86
CA ASN A 186 16.87 12.70 -31.82
C ASN A 186 16.07 12.94 -30.55
N TYR A 187 15.75 14.21 -30.28
CA TYR A 187 15.07 14.70 -29.11
C TYR A 187 13.89 15.56 -29.51
N ILE A 188 12.72 15.18 -29.02
CA ILE A 188 11.50 16.01 -29.11
C ILE A 188 11.18 16.45 -27.66
N ILE A 189 11.21 17.76 -27.44
CA ILE A 189 10.86 18.37 -26.15
C ILE A 189 9.43 18.87 -26.27
N LEU A 190 8.56 18.35 -25.44
CA LEU A 190 7.18 18.80 -25.26
C LEU A 190 7.19 19.86 -24.16
N SER A 191 6.77 21.10 -24.46
CA SER A 191 6.90 22.22 -23.53
C SER A 191 5.62 23.03 -23.43
N ASP A 192 5.20 23.34 -22.20
CA ASP A 192 4.08 24.22 -21.89
C ASP A 192 4.49 25.66 -21.52
N ARG A 193 5.75 26.06 -21.78
CA ARG A 193 6.24 27.41 -21.43
C ARG A 193 5.56 28.55 -22.19
N ASP A 194 4.98 28.25 -23.34
CA ASP A 194 4.43 29.25 -24.25
C ASP A 194 2.96 29.57 -23.99
N ILE A 195 2.47 29.31 -22.77
CA ILE A 195 1.10 29.72 -22.34
C ILE A 195 1.00 31.26 -22.38
N ASP A 196 -0.15 31.74 -22.81
CA ASP A 196 -0.50 33.15 -22.86
C ASP A 196 -2.00 33.35 -22.54
N ALA A 197 -2.54 34.56 -22.65
CA ALA A 197 -3.93 34.82 -22.29
C ALA A 197 -4.99 34.07 -23.12
N ASP A 198 -4.62 33.60 -24.32
CA ASP A 198 -5.52 32.93 -25.27
C ASP A 198 -5.28 31.40 -25.33
N HIS A 199 -4.12 30.95 -24.87
CA HIS A 199 -3.68 29.57 -24.99
C HIS A 199 -3.36 28.94 -23.64
N ALA A 200 -4.15 27.92 -23.24
CA ALA A 200 -3.90 27.09 -22.06
C ALA A 200 -2.93 25.93 -22.34
N ALA A 201 -2.32 25.41 -21.29
CA ALA A 201 -1.49 24.21 -21.39
C ALA A 201 -2.35 22.96 -21.69
N ILE A 202 -1.91 22.15 -22.65
CA ILE A 202 -2.37 20.76 -22.77
C ILE A 202 -1.81 20.01 -21.55
N PRO A 203 -2.65 19.26 -20.77
CA PRO A 203 -2.12 18.46 -19.68
C PRO A 203 -0.94 17.60 -20.13
N SER A 204 0.20 17.76 -19.49
CA SER A 204 1.48 17.19 -19.95
C SER A 204 1.45 15.66 -20.05
N LEU A 205 0.73 14.98 -19.14
CA LEU A 205 0.53 13.53 -19.18
C LEU A 205 -0.28 13.12 -20.43
N LEU A 206 -1.32 13.87 -20.78
CA LEU A 206 -2.11 13.60 -21.98
C LEU A 206 -1.28 13.82 -23.24
N ALA A 207 -0.51 14.91 -23.32
CA ALA A 207 0.36 15.21 -24.44
C ALA A 207 1.42 14.13 -24.67
N VAL A 208 2.16 13.74 -23.63
CA VAL A 208 3.22 12.73 -23.76
C VAL A 208 2.67 11.36 -24.13
N SER A 209 1.55 10.96 -23.53
CA SER A 209 0.90 9.67 -23.81
C SER A 209 0.36 9.64 -25.25
N ALA A 210 -0.29 10.70 -25.71
CA ALA A 210 -0.79 10.80 -27.09
C ALA A 210 0.35 10.66 -28.10
N VAL A 211 1.43 11.44 -27.96
CA VAL A 211 2.59 11.37 -28.85
C VAL A 211 3.26 10.00 -28.79
N HIS A 212 3.43 9.45 -27.58
CA HIS A 212 4.04 8.13 -27.40
C HIS A 212 3.29 7.03 -28.15
N HIS A 213 1.95 6.93 -27.94
CA HIS A 213 1.13 5.91 -28.56
C HIS A 213 0.94 6.12 -30.07
N TYR A 214 0.82 7.38 -30.50
CA TYR A 214 0.79 7.71 -31.92
C TYR A 214 2.08 7.27 -32.63
N LEU A 215 3.25 7.60 -32.08
CA LEU A 215 4.53 7.17 -32.66
C LEU A 215 4.72 5.63 -32.63
N ILE A 216 4.11 4.94 -31.69
CA ILE A 216 4.05 3.45 -31.71
C ILE A 216 3.19 2.98 -32.88
N SER A 217 2.01 3.56 -33.09
CA SER A 217 1.07 3.15 -34.15
C SER A 217 1.65 3.31 -35.56
N VAL A 218 2.50 4.33 -35.74
CA VAL A 218 3.20 4.56 -37.05
C VAL A 218 4.61 3.94 -37.09
N GLY A 219 5.01 3.14 -36.07
CA GLY A 219 6.27 2.40 -36.05
C GLY A 219 7.54 3.25 -35.85
N LYS A 220 7.43 4.49 -35.35
CA LYS A 220 8.52 5.45 -35.25
C LYS A 220 9.02 5.73 -33.83
N ARG A 221 8.35 5.18 -32.77
CA ARG A 221 8.61 5.55 -31.37
C ARG A 221 10.07 5.41 -30.91
N VAL A 222 10.76 4.38 -31.36
CA VAL A 222 12.16 4.10 -30.96
C VAL A 222 13.20 5.01 -31.62
N GLN A 223 12.77 5.82 -32.56
CA GLN A 223 13.66 6.69 -33.33
C GLN A 223 13.90 8.06 -32.68
N THR A 224 13.24 8.37 -31.59
CA THR A 224 13.40 9.62 -30.87
C THR A 224 13.23 9.44 -29.36
N ALA A 225 13.77 10.32 -28.55
CA ALA A 225 13.48 10.43 -27.12
C ALA A 225 12.48 11.57 -26.89
N LEU A 226 11.48 11.32 -26.06
CA LEU A 226 10.51 12.33 -25.62
C LEU A 226 10.98 12.94 -24.30
N ILE A 227 11.16 14.24 -24.26
CA ILE A 227 11.50 15.00 -23.05
C ILE A 227 10.33 15.91 -22.74
N VAL A 228 9.91 15.98 -21.49
CA VAL A 228 8.80 16.83 -21.05
C VAL A 228 9.35 17.98 -20.22
N GLU A 229 9.13 19.20 -20.66
CA GLU A 229 9.38 20.45 -19.94
C GLU A 229 8.02 21.01 -19.53
N SER A 230 7.67 20.88 -18.24
CA SER A 230 6.31 21.25 -17.81
C SER A 230 6.28 21.91 -16.44
N GLY A 231 5.38 22.89 -16.33
CA GLY A 231 5.03 23.55 -15.08
C GLY A 231 4.23 22.68 -14.13
N GLU A 232 3.55 21.64 -14.61
CA GLU A 232 2.74 20.77 -13.75
C GLU A 232 3.56 19.89 -12.78
N ILE A 233 4.86 19.63 -13.11
CA ILE A 233 5.68 18.63 -12.40
C ILE A 233 6.15 19.19 -11.06
N ARG A 234 5.62 18.67 -9.94
CA ARG A 234 6.00 19.12 -8.59
C ARG A 234 6.25 17.99 -7.60
N GLU A 235 5.64 16.82 -7.80
CA GLU A 235 5.76 15.69 -6.88
C GLU A 235 6.16 14.39 -7.58
N VAL A 236 6.52 13.38 -6.79
CA VAL A 236 7.06 12.11 -7.29
C VAL A 236 6.10 11.41 -8.24
N MET A 237 4.79 11.44 -7.95
CA MET A 237 3.77 10.76 -8.76
C MET A 237 3.68 11.35 -10.17
N HIS A 238 3.82 12.66 -10.32
CA HIS A 238 3.82 13.30 -11.64
C HIS A 238 4.99 12.82 -12.50
N ALA A 239 6.21 12.75 -11.90
CA ALA A 239 7.37 12.20 -12.57
C ALA A 239 7.18 10.72 -12.94
N ALA A 240 6.62 9.92 -12.02
CA ALA A 240 6.35 8.49 -12.24
C ALA A 240 5.37 8.25 -13.40
N LEU A 241 4.27 9.00 -13.44
CA LEU A 241 3.27 8.92 -14.52
C LEU A 241 3.85 9.29 -15.88
N LEU A 242 4.52 10.42 -15.97
CA LEU A 242 5.12 10.87 -17.25
C LEU A 242 6.12 9.83 -17.80
N LEU A 243 6.99 9.30 -16.95
CA LEU A 243 7.92 8.24 -17.34
C LEU A 243 7.18 6.94 -17.68
N GLY A 244 6.19 6.55 -16.90
CA GLY A 244 5.36 5.36 -17.12
C GLY A 244 4.57 5.41 -18.44
N TYR A 245 4.22 6.59 -18.91
CA TYR A 245 3.53 6.80 -20.19
C TYR A 245 4.42 7.32 -21.31
N GLY A 246 5.75 7.16 -21.20
CA GLY A 246 6.65 7.23 -22.34
C GLY A 246 7.68 8.36 -22.35
N ALA A 247 7.69 9.27 -21.38
CA ALA A 247 8.77 10.26 -21.28
C ALA A 247 10.12 9.58 -21.01
N SER A 248 11.17 10.11 -21.62
CA SER A 248 12.55 9.67 -21.39
C SER A 248 13.26 10.52 -20.35
N ALA A 249 12.89 11.80 -20.25
CA ALA A 249 13.39 12.73 -19.25
C ALA A 249 12.39 13.86 -18.99
N LEU A 250 12.54 14.54 -17.86
CA LEU A 250 11.60 15.53 -17.34
C LEU A 250 12.36 16.77 -16.86
N CYS A 251 11.82 17.95 -17.11
CA CYS A 251 12.31 19.22 -16.57
C CYS A 251 11.17 19.97 -15.87
N PRO A 252 11.11 19.95 -14.51
CA PRO A 252 10.11 20.64 -13.71
C PRO A 252 10.44 22.13 -13.56
N TYR A 253 10.42 22.89 -14.66
CA TYR A 253 10.94 24.24 -14.71
C TYR A 253 10.27 25.21 -13.74
N LEU A 254 8.95 25.08 -13.55
CA LEU A 254 8.21 25.96 -12.63
C LEU A 254 8.57 25.67 -11.17
N THR A 255 8.74 24.41 -10.83
CA THR A 255 9.22 24.03 -9.48
C THR A 255 10.61 24.64 -9.22
N TYR A 256 11.50 24.67 -10.21
CA TYR A 256 12.80 25.35 -10.06
C TYR A 256 12.67 26.85 -9.90
N ALA A 257 11.72 27.48 -10.60
CA ALA A 257 11.42 28.92 -10.41
C ALA A 257 10.87 29.21 -9.00
N ILE A 258 9.98 28.34 -8.50
CA ILE A 258 9.46 28.42 -7.13
C ILE A 258 10.60 28.29 -6.11
N LEU A 259 11.53 27.33 -6.29
CA LEU A 259 12.69 27.17 -5.41
C LEU A 259 13.57 28.42 -5.38
N ASP A 260 13.83 29.03 -6.52
CA ASP A 260 14.63 30.25 -6.63
C ASP A 260 13.95 31.43 -5.89
N ASP A 261 12.64 31.59 -6.05
CA ASP A 261 11.84 32.60 -5.34
C ASP A 261 11.83 32.36 -3.82
N LEU A 262 11.63 31.11 -3.37
CA LEU A 262 11.62 30.76 -1.95
C LEU A 262 12.98 31.00 -1.26
N VAL A 263 14.08 30.72 -1.96
CA VAL A 263 15.43 31.04 -1.49
C VAL A 263 15.64 32.55 -1.41
N LYS A 264 15.25 33.31 -2.45
CA LYS A 264 15.34 34.77 -2.46
C LYS A 264 14.51 35.42 -1.35
N LYS A 265 13.35 34.86 -1.04
CA LYS A 265 12.47 35.30 0.08
C LYS A 265 12.93 34.83 1.46
N GLY A 266 13.99 34.01 1.53
CA GLY A 266 14.50 33.46 2.78
C GLY A 266 13.60 32.41 3.47
N LYS A 267 12.60 31.84 2.77
CA LYS A 267 11.81 30.71 3.26
C LYS A 267 12.62 29.42 3.29
N ILE A 268 13.53 29.23 2.35
CA ILE A 268 14.52 28.15 2.31
C ILE A 268 15.88 28.78 2.68
N GLN A 269 16.56 28.18 3.67
CA GLN A 269 17.83 28.70 4.19
C GLN A 269 19.04 28.23 3.39
N GLU A 270 18.90 27.12 2.67
CA GLU A 270 19.91 26.58 1.76
C GLU A 270 20.05 27.49 0.53
N ASN A 271 21.24 27.44 -0.13
CA ASN A 271 21.37 28.09 -1.43
C ASN A 271 20.58 27.33 -2.50
N TYR A 272 20.34 27.99 -3.63
CA TYR A 272 19.52 27.42 -4.71
C TYR A 272 20.06 26.07 -5.22
N GLU A 273 21.35 25.95 -5.42
CA GLU A 273 21.95 24.71 -5.94
C GLU A 273 21.75 23.52 -4.97
N THR A 274 21.81 23.77 -3.67
CA THR A 274 21.55 22.76 -2.65
C THR A 274 20.05 22.40 -2.61
N ALA A 275 19.17 23.40 -2.69
CA ALA A 275 17.73 23.18 -2.70
C ALA A 275 17.29 22.39 -3.94
N GLU A 276 17.79 22.75 -5.13
CA GLU A 276 17.56 22.01 -6.38
C GLU A 276 18.06 20.56 -6.28
N ALA A 277 19.30 20.37 -5.82
CA ALA A 277 19.88 19.02 -5.66
C ALA A 277 19.08 18.15 -4.65
N ASN A 278 18.62 18.73 -3.55
CA ASN A 278 17.77 18.05 -2.58
C ASN A 278 16.40 17.68 -3.17
N TYR A 279 15.76 18.59 -3.91
CA TYR A 279 14.52 18.29 -4.60
C TYR A 279 14.67 17.13 -5.57
N ILE A 280 15.69 17.17 -6.44
CA ILE A 280 15.99 16.07 -7.36
C ILE A 280 16.27 14.77 -6.62
N LYS A 281 17.00 14.82 -5.50
CA LYS A 281 17.27 13.65 -4.64
C LYS A 281 15.98 13.07 -4.07
N ALA A 282 15.03 13.92 -3.64
CA ALA A 282 13.73 13.48 -3.15
C ALA A 282 12.93 12.76 -4.24
N VAL A 283 12.84 13.35 -5.44
CA VAL A 283 12.16 12.71 -6.58
C VAL A 283 12.79 11.38 -6.94
N LYS A 284 14.13 11.28 -6.99
CA LYS A 284 14.86 10.02 -7.26
C LYS A 284 14.53 8.94 -6.24
N LYS A 285 14.54 9.28 -4.95
CA LYS A 285 14.18 8.33 -3.88
C LYS A 285 12.73 7.85 -4.01
N GLY A 286 11.82 8.76 -4.35
CA GLY A 286 10.43 8.42 -4.58
C GLY A 286 10.25 7.50 -5.79
N LEU A 287 10.92 7.78 -6.92
CA LEU A 287 10.91 6.92 -8.10
C LEU A 287 11.43 5.50 -7.79
N PHE A 288 12.52 5.37 -7.04
CA PHE A 288 13.00 4.06 -6.59
C PHE A 288 11.94 3.31 -5.79
N LYS A 289 11.25 3.97 -4.86
CA LYS A 289 10.17 3.34 -4.10
C LYS A 289 9.01 2.88 -4.99
N ILE A 290 8.60 3.71 -5.95
CA ILE A 290 7.51 3.38 -6.88
C ILE A 290 7.89 2.16 -7.75
N MET A 291 9.08 2.18 -8.33
CA MET A 291 9.60 1.05 -9.12
C MET A 291 9.75 -0.22 -8.27
N ALA A 292 10.27 -0.07 -7.05
CA ALA A 292 10.44 -1.16 -6.11
C ALA A 292 9.13 -1.88 -5.77
N LYS A 293 8.03 -1.13 -5.61
CA LYS A 293 6.69 -1.70 -5.34
C LYS A 293 6.22 -2.69 -6.42
N MET A 294 6.66 -2.48 -7.66
CA MET A 294 6.35 -3.36 -8.79
C MET A 294 7.43 -4.39 -9.10
N GLY A 295 8.50 -4.46 -8.32
CA GLY A 295 9.63 -5.34 -8.60
C GLY A 295 10.45 -4.92 -9.82
N ILE A 296 10.37 -3.65 -10.27
CA ILE A 296 11.08 -3.13 -11.43
C ILE A 296 12.37 -2.48 -10.98
N SER A 297 13.52 -3.01 -11.42
CA SER A 297 14.84 -2.53 -10.99
C SER A 297 15.43 -1.39 -11.82
N THR A 298 14.98 -1.19 -13.06
CA THR A 298 15.55 -0.17 -13.95
C THR A 298 14.49 0.76 -14.52
N ILE A 299 14.82 2.05 -14.61
CA ILE A 299 13.91 3.06 -15.19
C ILE A 299 13.57 2.73 -16.66
N ARG A 300 14.47 2.08 -17.36
CA ARG A 300 14.24 1.68 -18.75
C ARG A 300 13.12 0.64 -18.89
N SER A 301 13.00 -0.28 -17.94
CA SER A 301 11.90 -1.25 -17.89
C SER A 301 10.60 -0.64 -17.35
N TYR A 302 10.71 0.44 -16.57
CA TYR A 302 9.57 1.19 -16.06
C TYR A 302 8.93 2.08 -17.13
N ARG A 303 9.72 2.64 -18.04
CA ARG A 303 9.24 3.54 -19.09
C ARG A 303 8.28 2.82 -20.03
N GLY A 304 7.05 3.33 -20.15
CA GLY A 304 5.99 2.72 -20.95
C GLY A 304 5.35 1.47 -20.34
N ALA A 305 5.65 1.14 -19.07
CA ALA A 305 5.09 -0.03 -18.40
C ALA A 305 3.60 0.11 -18.06
N LYS A 306 3.06 1.34 -18.02
CA LYS A 306 1.63 1.62 -17.78
C LYS A 306 1.07 0.96 -16.50
N ILE A 307 1.85 0.97 -15.43
CA ILE A 307 1.48 0.36 -14.15
C ILE A 307 0.60 1.28 -13.30
N PHE A 308 -0.41 1.83 -13.92
CA PHE A 308 -1.38 2.74 -13.31
C PHE A 308 -2.78 2.33 -13.72
N GLU A 309 -3.73 2.59 -12.83
CA GLU A 309 -5.15 2.48 -13.11
C GLU A 309 -5.75 3.88 -13.16
N SER A 310 -6.61 4.12 -14.15
CA SER A 310 -7.39 5.34 -14.23
C SER A 310 -8.77 5.14 -13.62
N ILE A 311 -9.28 6.14 -12.90
CA ILE A 311 -10.59 6.11 -12.30
C ILE A 311 -11.45 7.26 -12.87
N GLY A 312 -12.56 6.91 -13.48
CA GLY A 312 -13.52 7.86 -14.02
C GLY A 312 -13.16 8.47 -15.36
N LEU A 313 -12.27 7.83 -16.14
CA LEU A 313 -11.96 8.20 -17.52
C LEU A 313 -12.72 7.31 -18.51
N SER A 314 -13.22 7.89 -19.62
CA SER A 314 -13.95 7.14 -20.64
C SER A 314 -13.04 6.17 -21.39
N GLU A 315 -13.59 5.02 -21.79
CA GLU A 315 -12.89 4.01 -22.58
C GLU A 315 -12.35 4.57 -23.90
N SER A 316 -13.14 5.44 -24.57
CA SER A 316 -12.72 6.09 -25.80
C SER A 316 -11.47 6.97 -25.64
N LEU A 317 -11.38 7.74 -24.55
CA LEU A 317 -10.20 8.56 -24.25
C LEU A 317 -8.97 7.68 -23.97
N LEU A 318 -9.15 6.64 -23.16
CA LEU A 318 -8.07 5.72 -22.80
C LEU A 318 -7.55 4.95 -24.02
N LYS A 319 -8.43 4.47 -24.87
CA LYS A 319 -8.08 3.78 -26.11
C LYS A 319 -7.31 4.70 -27.07
N THR A 320 -7.78 5.93 -27.26
CA THR A 320 -7.21 6.88 -28.23
C THR A 320 -5.82 7.36 -27.81
N TYR A 321 -5.66 7.76 -26.53
CA TYR A 321 -4.45 8.47 -26.08
C TYR A 321 -3.54 7.66 -25.16
N PHE A 322 -4.03 6.55 -24.55
CA PHE A 322 -3.26 5.76 -23.59
C PHE A 322 -3.00 4.31 -24.04
N GLY A 323 -3.59 3.89 -25.15
CA GLY A 323 -3.41 2.54 -25.69
C GLY A 323 -3.85 1.45 -24.71
N THR A 324 -4.80 1.74 -23.86
CA THR A 324 -5.45 0.81 -22.94
C THR A 324 -6.96 0.93 -23.12
N GLU A 325 -7.69 -0.14 -22.83
CA GLU A 325 -9.12 -0.18 -23.13
C GLU A 325 -9.99 -0.24 -21.87
N ILE A 326 -9.37 -0.40 -20.68
CA ILE A 326 -10.12 -0.79 -19.49
C ILE A 326 -9.92 0.22 -18.36
N SER A 327 -11.04 0.79 -17.91
CA SER A 327 -11.20 1.37 -16.58
C SER A 327 -12.35 0.65 -15.89
N THR A 328 -12.17 0.30 -14.61
CA THR A 328 -13.25 -0.37 -13.84
C THR A 328 -14.44 0.56 -13.65
N VAL A 329 -14.19 1.85 -13.51
CA VAL A 329 -15.21 2.89 -13.46
C VAL A 329 -14.93 3.88 -14.59
N GLY A 330 -15.71 3.80 -15.66
CA GLY A 330 -15.67 4.74 -16.78
C GLY A 330 -16.24 6.09 -16.40
N GLY A 331 -16.05 7.10 -17.25
CA GLY A 331 -16.57 8.43 -16.93
C GLY A 331 -16.26 9.48 -17.99
N ILE A 332 -15.54 10.52 -17.59
CA ILE A 332 -15.32 11.75 -18.36
C ILE A 332 -14.48 11.55 -19.62
N GLY A 333 -14.80 12.33 -20.63
CA GLY A 333 -14.04 12.42 -21.88
C GLY A 333 -13.19 13.69 -21.97
N LEU A 334 -12.72 13.97 -23.20
CA LEU A 334 -11.84 15.09 -23.52
C LEU A 334 -12.48 16.46 -23.18
N ALA A 335 -13.80 16.59 -23.36
CA ALA A 335 -14.56 17.81 -23.04
C ALA A 335 -14.36 18.29 -21.59
N THR A 336 -14.41 17.36 -20.65
CA THR A 336 -14.25 17.70 -19.24
C THR A 336 -12.81 18.06 -18.91
N ILE A 337 -11.82 17.39 -19.54
CA ILE A 337 -10.41 17.72 -19.37
C ILE A 337 -10.12 19.12 -19.91
N ALA A 338 -10.63 19.46 -21.10
CA ALA A 338 -10.52 20.80 -21.67
C ALA A 338 -11.14 21.86 -20.76
N ARG A 339 -12.36 21.59 -20.24
CA ARG A 339 -13.05 22.49 -19.31
C ARG A 339 -12.24 22.73 -18.03
N ASP A 340 -11.65 21.69 -17.43
CA ASP A 340 -10.84 21.83 -16.21
C ASP A 340 -9.58 22.64 -16.47
N ALA A 341 -8.88 22.38 -17.59
CA ALA A 341 -7.70 23.15 -18.00
C ALA A 341 -8.03 24.63 -18.24
N ILE A 342 -9.08 24.91 -19.01
CA ILE A 342 -9.56 26.27 -19.27
C ILE A 342 -10.01 26.99 -17.99
N ALA A 343 -10.62 26.25 -17.03
CA ALA A 343 -11.04 26.85 -15.77
C ALA A 343 -9.86 27.30 -14.90
N LEU A 344 -8.78 26.51 -14.85
CA LEU A 344 -7.53 26.90 -14.18
C LEU A 344 -6.89 28.10 -14.92
N HIS A 345 -6.84 28.04 -16.24
CA HIS A 345 -6.31 29.09 -17.10
C HIS A 345 -7.05 30.42 -16.91
N ASN A 346 -8.38 30.41 -17.00
CA ASN A 346 -9.17 31.62 -16.81
C ASN A 346 -8.93 32.23 -15.43
N LYS A 347 -8.80 31.39 -14.38
CA LYS A 347 -8.47 31.87 -13.04
C LYS A 347 -7.08 32.50 -12.98
N ALA A 348 -6.10 31.94 -13.67
CA ALA A 348 -4.73 32.48 -13.74
C ALA A 348 -4.65 33.83 -14.47
N PHE A 349 -5.49 34.03 -15.52
CA PHE A 349 -5.47 35.21 -16.35
C PHE A 349 -6.58 36.23 -16.04
N GLU A 350 -7.31 36.07 -14.91
CA GLU A 350 -8.23 37.09 -14.43
C GLU A 350 -7.53 38.46 -14.26
N LYS A 351 -8.24 39.54 -14.59
CA LYS A 351 -7.66 40.91 -14.55
C LYS A 351 -7.31 41.34 -13.13
N ASP A 352 -8.13 40.97 -12.14
CA ASP A 352 -8.01 41.38 -10.75
C ASP A 352 -7.52 40.23 -9.84
N ILE A 353 -6.70 39.34 -10.38
CA ILE A 353 -6.18 38.22 -9.60
C ILE A 353 -5.30 38.71 -8.44
N ASN A 354 -5.54 38.19 -7.25
CA ASN A 354 -4.65 38.45 -6.13
C ASN A 354 -3.34 37.63 -6.32
N THR A 355 -2.24 38.34 -6.56
CA THR A 355 -0.90 37.78 -6.75
C THR A 355 -0.05 37.81 -5.48
N ASP A 356 -0.62 38.14 -4.32
CA ASP A 356 0.12 38.16 -3.07
C ASP A 356 0.23 36.79 -2.42
N PHE A 357 -0.79 35.92 -2.61
CA PHE A 357 -0.89 34.62 -1.95
C PHE A 357 -1.47 33.56 -2.87
N LEU A 358 -0.91 32.33 -2.79
CA LEU A 358 -1.54 31.16 -3.38
C LEU A 358 -2.78 30.71 -2.61
N PRO A 359 -3.79 30.19 -3.28
CA PRO A 359 -4.96 29.63 -2.60
C PRO A 359 -4.56 28.41 -1.75
N ASN A 360 -5.10 28.32 -0.53
CA ASN A 360 -4.99 27.13 0.30
C ASN A 360 -6.16 26.19 -0.02
N ASN A 361 -5.90 25.18 -0.85
CA ASN A 361 -6.94 24.27 -1.36
C ASN A 361 -7.45 23.28 -0.29
N GLY A 362 -6.74 23.13 0.84
CA GLY A 362 -7.15 22.21 1.90
C GLY A 362 -7.09 20.74 1.49
N GLN A 363 -6.10 20.32 0.72
CA GLN A 363 -5.95 18.94 0.23
C GLN A 363 -5.54 17.97 1.35
N PHE A 364 -4.64 18.41 2.23
CA PHE A 364 -4.13 17.60 3.35
C PHE A 364 -4.84 17.88 4.66
N HIS A 365 -5.24 19.13 4.88
CA HIS A 365 -5.91 19.57 6.09
C HIS A 365 -7.21 20.28 5.73
N TRP A 366 -8.30 19.88 6.37
CA TRP A 366 -9.58 20.55 6.17
C TRP A 366 -9.48 22.07 6.30
N ARG A 367 -10.07 22.77 5.36
CA ARG A 367 -10.26 24.24 5.35
C ARG A 367 -11.71 24.56 5.04
N ARG A 368 -12.21 25.65 5.58
CA ARG A 368 -13.61 26.03 5.48
C ARG A 368 -14.08 26.17 4.02
N ASP A 369 -13.25 26.79 3.18
CA ASP A 369 -13.55 27.07 1.77
C ASP A 369 -12.72 26.17 0.83
N GLY A 370 -12.10 25.13 1.38
CA GLY A 370 -11.24 24.19 0.66
C GLY A 370 -11.98 23.01 0.06
N ILE A 371 -11.22 21.97 -0.25
CA ILE A 371 -11.73 20.65 -0.68
C ILE A 371 -12.49 20.01 0.49
N GLN A 372 -13.61 19.36 0.21
CA GLN A 372 -14.36 18.63 1.21
C GLN A 372 -13.57 17.45 1.77
N HIS A 373 -13.74 17.20 3.09
CA HIS A 373 -13.23 16.03 3.78
C HIS A 373 -14.38 15.24 4.40
N ALA A 374 -14.27 13.92 4.37
CA ALA A 374 -15.25 13.06 5.04
C ALA A 374 -15.25 13.29 6.57
N TRP A 375 -14.10 13.67 7.11
CA TRP A 375 -13.94 14.06 8.50
C TRP A 375 -13.63 15.56 8.62
N ASN A 376 -14.60 16.31 9.03
CA ASN A 376 -14.51 17.74 9.31
C ASN A 376 -14.87 18.03 10.78
N PRO A 377 -14.69 19.25 11.28
CA PRO A 377 -14.96 19.58 12.68
C PRO A 377 -16.38 19.25 13.14
N GLU A 378 -17.37 19.38 12.26
CA GLU A 378 -18.78 19.12 12.60
C GLU A 378 -19.06 17.63 12.72
N THR A 379 -18.64 16.80 11.74
CA THR A 379 -18.80 15.34 11.79
C THR A 379 -18.08 14.74 13.00
N ILE A 380 -16.88 15.23 13.32
CA ILE A 380 -16.11 14.81 14.50
C ILE A 380 -16.86 15.12 15.79
N ALA A 381 -17.33 16.38 15.93
CA ALA A 381 -18.00 16.82 17.15
C ALA A 381 -19.32 16.07 17.38
N LYS A 382 -20.13 15.88 16.34
CA LYS A 382 -21.41 15.15 16.41
C LYS A 382 -21.21 13.69 16.80
N LEU A 383 -20.23 13.00 16.21
CA LEU A 383 -19.95 11.61 16.55
C LEU A 383 -19.47 11.47 17.99
N GLN A 384 -18.54 12.34 18.44
CA GLN A 384 -18.06 12.33 19.83
C GLN A 384 -19.19 12.63 20.83
N LEU A 385 -20.06 13.60 20.52
CA LEU A 385 -21.20 13.93 21.39
C LEU A 385 -22.16 12.73 21.52
N ALA A 386 -22.56 12.13 20.40
CA ALA A 386 -23.47 11.00 20.37
C ALA A 386 -22.95 9.83 21.22
N THR A 387 -21.69 9.46 21.02
CA THR A 387 -21.09 8.30 21.67
C THR A 387 -20.78 8.53 23.16
N ARG A 388 -20.39 9.73 23.55
CA ARG A 388 -20.13 10.11 24.96
C ARG A 388 -21.41 10.19 25.78
N THR A 389 -22.49 10.69 25.17
CA THR A 389 -23.79 10.81 25.85
C THR A 389 -24.64 9.55 25.76
N GLY A 390 -24.25 8.56 24.95
CA GLY A 390 -25.05 7.35 24.70
C GLY A 390 -26.38 7.64 24.02
N ASN A 391 -26.45 8.67 23.17
CA ASN A 391 -27.69 9.13 22.55
C ASN A 391 -27.75 8.74 21.07
N TYR A 392 -28.66 7.81 20.74
CA TYR A 392 -28.85 7.31 19.37
C TYR A 392 -29.38 8.37 18.41
N ASP A 393 -30.29 9.28 18.85
CA ASP A 393 -30.79 10.34 17.96
C ASP A 393 -29.65 11.27 17.51
N LYS A 394 -28.68 11.56 18.42
CA LYS A 394 -27.47 12.30 18.07
C LYS A 394 -26.57 11.56 17.09
N PHE A 395 -26.54 10.22 17.18
CA PHE A 395 -25.85 9.41 16.19
C PHE A 395 -26.53 9.49 14.83
N LYS A 396 -27.86 9.50 14.76
CA LYS A 396 -28.60 9.71 13.51
C LYS A 396 -28.36 11.08 12.90
N GLU A 397 -28.17 12.13 13.71
CA GLU A 397 -27.73 13.45 13.20
C GLU A 397 -26.34 13.38 12.56
N PHE A 398 -25.41 12.66 13.19
CA PHE A 398 -24.09 12.43 12.62
C PHE A 398 -24.17 11.63 11.32
N SER A 399 -24.90 10.51 11.33
CA SER A 399 -25.05 9.63 10.17
C SER A 399 -25.66 10.38 8.98
N LYS A 400 -26.70 11.16 9.22
CA LYS A 400 -27.32 12.02 8.20
C LYS A 400 -26.31 13.00 7.59
N LEU A 401 -25.54 13.69 8.42
CA LEU A 401 -24.50 14.63 7.95
C LEU A 401 -23.40 13.92 7.16
N ALA A 402 -23.06 12.68 7.53
CA ALA A 402 -22.03 11.89 6.85
C ALA A 402 -22.51 11.29 5.54
N ASP A 403 -23.80 10.99 5.39
CA ASP A 403 -24.38 10.28 4.23
C ASP A 403 -25.07 11.22 3.22
N GLU A 404 -25.66 12.31 3.71
CA GLU A 404 -26.37 13.32 2.89
C GLU A 404 -25.47 14.54 2.63
N LYS A 405 -24.38 14.33 1.87
CA LYS A 405 -23.45 15.40 1.50
C LYS A 405 -23.89 16.07 0.19
N GLU A 406 -23.58 17.36 0.06
CA GLU A 406 -23.77 18.10 -1.18
C GLU A 406 -22.87 17.57 -2.31
N GLU A 407 -21.60 17.24 -1.97
CA GLU A 407 -20.64 16.67 -2.90
C GLU A 407 -20.25 15.25 -2.44
N PRO A 408 -20.38 14.23 -3.29
CA PRO A 408 -19.92 12.87 -2.98
C PRO A 408 -18.41 12.82 -2.78
N ILE A 409 -17.96 11.99 -1.85
CA ILE A 409 -16.52 11.79 -1.58
C ILE A 409 -16.08 10.40 -2.02
N PHE A 410 -16.93 9.40 -1.82
CA PHE A 410 -16.68 8.00 -2.14
C PHE A 410 -17.60 7.50 -3.25
N LEU A 411 -17.21 6.46 -3.99
CA LEU A 411 -18.05 5.88 -5.04
C LEU A 411 -19.40 5.41 -4.48
N ARG A 412 -19.41 4.84 -3.28
CA ARG A 412 -20.64 4.40 -2.62
C ARG A 412 -21.62 5.53 -2.25
N ASP A 413 -21.18 6.78 -2.25
CA ASP A 413 -22.06 7.92 -2.01
C ASP A 413 -23.09 8.08 -3.16
N PHE A 414 -22.81 7.55 -4.36
CA PHE A 414 -23.70 7.52 -5.51
C PHE A 414 -24.72 6.38 -5.49
N PHE A 415 -24.71 5.52 -4.48
CA PHE A 415 -25.57 4.35 -4.44
C PHE A 415 -26.71 4.52 -3.44
N ASP A 416 -27.89 4.11 -3.83
CA ASP A 416 -29.03 3.86 -2.96
C ASP A 416 -29.45 2.39 -3.12
N PHE A 417 -30.47 1.95 -2.43
CA PHE A 417 -30.96 0.58 -2.51
C PHE A 417 -32.46 0.52 -2.72
N ARG A 418 -32.92 -0.57 -3.30
CA ARG A 418 -34.33 -0.86 -3.46
C ARG A 418 -34.97 -1.13 -2.11
N ARG A 419 -36.16 -0.55 -1.88
CA ARG A 419 -36.90 -0.67 -0.64
C ARG A 419 -38.09 -1.63 -0.79
N SER A 420 -38.23 -2.55 0.16
CA SER A 420 -39.35 -3.50 0.30
C SER A 420 -39.55 -3.79 1.79
N PRO A 421 -40.04 -2.82 2.58
CA PRO A 421 -39.94 -2.84 4.03
C PRO A 421 -40.69 -3.99 4.70
N ILE A 422 -40.08 -4.54 5.76
CA ILE A 422 -40.63 -5.51 6.70
C ILE A 422 -40.60 -4.96 8.13
N ASP A 423 -41.28 -5.66 9.06
CA ASP A 423 -41.20 -5.29 10.47
C ASP A 423 -39.76 -5.50 10.99
N ILE A 424 -39.24 -4.52 11.73
CA ILE A 424 -37.89 -4.56 12.28
C ILE A 424 -37.69 -5.74 13.25
N ASN A 425 -38.76 -6.26 13.84
CA ASN A 425 -38.71 -7.43 14.70
C ASN A 425 -38.44 -8.75 13.95
N GLU A 426 -38.59 -8.75 12.62
CA GLU A 426 -38.20 -9.88 11.76
C GLU A 426 -36.70 -9.88 11.43
N VAL A 427 -36.00 -8.76 11.70
CA VAL A 427 -34.58 -8.58 11.38
C VAL A 427 -33.73 -9.04 12.55
N GLU A 428 -32.59 -9.68 12.26
CA GLU A 428 -31.63 -10.14 13.26
C GLU A 428 -31.27 -9.03 14.27
N PRO A 429 -31.05 -9.41 15.56
CA PRO A 429 -30.82 -8.43 16.62
C PRO A 429 -29.42 -7.79 16.50
N VAL A 430 -29.26 -6.65 17.19
CA VAL A 430 -28.02 -5.87 17.25
C VAL A 430 -26.82 -6.74 17.66
N GLU A 431 -27.02 -7.63 18.61
CA GLU A 431 -25.99 -8.56 19.13
C GLU A 431 -25.49 -9.56 18.07
N SER A 432 -26.29 -9.84 17.03
CA SER A 432 -25.86 -10.63 15.88
C SER A 432 -25.03 -9.76 14.92
N ILE A 433 -25.54 -8.59 14.57
CA ILE A 433 -24.92 -7.67 13.59
C ILE A 433 -23.55 -7.20 14.07
N VAL A 434 -23.35 -6.85 15.34
CA VAL A 434 -22.06 -6.37 15.86
C VAL A 434 -20.92 -7.38 15.68
N LYS A 435 -21.22 -8.69 15.56
CA LYS A 435 -20.20 -9.73 15.35
C LYS A 435 -19.52 -9.63 13.97
N HIS A 436 -20.15 -8.95 13.01
CA HIS A 436 -19.57 -8.65 11.71
C HIS A 436 -18.60 -7.46 11.74
N PHE A 437 -18.50 -6.75 12.89
CA PHE A 437 -17.65 -5.57 13.01
C PHE A 437 -16.30 -5.89 13.64
N VAL A 438 -15.25 -5.28 13.08
CA VAL A 438 -13.86 -5.47 13.51
C VAL A 438 -13.20 -4.09 13.64
N THR A 439 -12.37 -3.86 14.66
CA THR A 439 -11.51 -2.69 14.63
C THR A 439 -10.32 -2.91 13.68
N GLY A 440 -9.96 -1.89 12.92
CA GLY A 440 -8.84 -1.97 11.99
C GLY A 440 -7.52 -2.33 12.69
N ALA A 441 -6.58 -2.88 11.91
CA ALA A 441 -5.25 -3.26 12.37
C ALA A 441 -4.39 -2.03 12.71
N MET A 442 -4.56 -1.51 13.92
CA MET A 442 -3.86 -0.32 14.42
C MET A 442 -2.79 -0.70 15.43
N SER A 443 -1.53 -0.61 15.05
CA SER A 443 -0.40 -1.14 15.82
C SER A 443 -0.19 -0.44 17.16
N PHE A 444 0.08 -1.22 18.22
CA PHE A 444 0.66 -0.72 19.45
C PHE A 444 2.03 -0.07 19.17
N GLY A 445 2.21 1.16 19.61
CA GLY A 445 3.35 2.02 19.27
C GLY A 445 2.98 3.11 18.26
N ALA A 446 2.12 2.87 17.29
CA ALA A 446 1.41 3.91 16.55
C ALA A 446 0.33 4.54 17.43
N LEU A 447 -0.46 3.71 18.13
CA LEU A 447 -1.39 4.13 19.18
C LEU A 447 -0.75 4.06 20.57
N SER A 448 -1.28 4.84 21.50
CA SER A 448 -1.00 4.71 22.92
C SER A 448 -1.55 3.40 23.48
N LYS A 449 -1.01 2.96 24.62
CA LYS A 449 -1.47 1.76 25.33
C LYS A 449 -2.96 1.87 25.66
N GLU A 450 -3.37 3.03 26.19
CA GLU A 450 -4.74 3.30 26.61
C GLU A 450 -5.75 3.20 25.46
N ALA A 451 -5.42 3.76 24.31
CA ALA A 451 -6.29 3.69 23.13
C ALA A 451 -6.38 2.26 22.59
N HIS A 452 -5.27 1.52 22.55
CA HIS A 452 -5.21 0.15 22.04
C HIS A 452 -5.99 -0.82 22.95
N GLU A 453 -5.88 -0.67 24.27
CA GLU A 453 -6.62 -1.48 25.25
C GLU A 453 -8.12 -1.15 25.26
N ALA A 454 -8.50 0.13 25.14
CA ALA A 454 -9.90 0.54 25.08
C ALA A 454 -10.64 -0.09 23.88
N LEU A 455 -9.97 -0.23 22.73
CA LEU A 455 -10.54 -0.91 21.56
C LEU A 455 -10.76 -2.41 21.84
N ALA A 456 -9.78 -3.09 22.44
CA ALA A 456 -9.90 -4.51 22.75
C ALA A 456 -11.03 -4.78 23.76
N LEU A 457 -11.10 -3.99 24.84
CA LEU A 457 -12.16 -4.09 25.85
C LEU A 457 -13.55 -3.92 25.23
N ALA A 458 -13.71 -2.89 24.36
CA ALA A 458 -15.00 -2.62 23.75
C ALA A 458 -15.46 -3.78 22.87
N MET A 459 -14.59 -4.27 22.00
CA MET A 459 -14.93 -5.32 21.05
C MET A 459 -15.16 -6.66 21.77
N ASN A 460 -14.36 -6.99 22.78
CA ASN A 460 -14.57 -8.19 23.58
C ASN A 460 -15.91 -8.15 24.32
N LYS A 461 -16.30 -6.97 24.87
CA LYS A 461 -17.61 -6.80 25.53
C LYS A 461 -18.78 -7.01 24.57
N LEU A 462 -18.63 -6.59 23.32
CA LEU A 462 -19.63 -6.74 22.25
C LEU A 462 -19.66 -8.16 21.64
N GLY A 463 -18.70 -9.02 21.98
CA GLY A 463 -18.55 -10.33 21.32
C GLY A 463 -17.96 -10.23 19.90
N ALA A 464 -17.48 -9.05 19.50
CA ALA A 464 -16.83 -8.75 18.25
C ALA A 464 -15.29 -8.93 18.33
N ARG A 465 -14.52 -8.45 17.34
CA ARG A 465 -13.07 -8.63 17.29
C ARG A 465 -12.33 -7.31 17.22
N SER A 466 -11.24 -7.20 17.96
CA SER A 466 -10.20 -6.16 17.76
C SER A 466 -8.95 -6.79 17.15
N ASN A 467 -8.18 -5.98 16.43
CA ASN A 467 -6.95 -6.39 15.76
C ASN A 467 -5.74 -5.71 16.39
N THR A 468 -4.69 -6.47 16.74
CA THR A 468 -3.46 -5.95 17.35
C THR A 468 -2.68 -5.01 16.44
N GLY A 469 -2.86 -5.13 15.10
CA GLY A 469 -1.88 -4.66 14.14
C GLY A 469 -0.57 -5.45 14.21
N GLU A 470 0.34 -5.21 13.28
CA GLU A 470 1.63 -5.92 13.21
C GLU A 470 2.58 -5.65 14.38
N GLY A 471 2.27 -4.66 15.21
CA GLY A 471 3.02 -4.34 16.43
C GLY A 471 2.83 -5.33 17.57
N GLY A 472 1.84 -6.21 17.45
CA GLY A 472 1.50 -7.15 18.52
C GLY A 472 0.86 -6.49 19.74
N GLU A 473 0.87 -7.19 20.85
CA GLU A 473 0.43 -6.70 22.15
C GLU A 473 1.28 -7.31 23.27
N ASP A 474 1.33 -6.65 24.43
CA ASP A 474 2.03 -7.16 25.60
C ASP A 474 1.43 -8.49 26.04
N SER A 475 2.26 -9.52 26.31
CA SER A 475 1.83 -10.85 26.77
C SER A 475 1.03 -10.81 28.07
N GLU A 476 1.26 -9.82 28.94
CA GLU A 476 0.46 -9.62 30.15
C GLU A 476 -1.04 -9.46 29.85
N ARG A 477 -1.41 -8.97 28.66
CA ARG A 477 -2.80 -8.80 28.24
C ARG A 477 -3.53 -10.10 27.95
N PHE A 478 -2.84 -11.18 27.62
CA PHE A 478 -3.47 -12.45 27.23
C PHE A 478 -4.35 -13.03 28.33
N HIS A 479 -3.96 -12.79 29.57
CA HIS A 479 -4.68 -13.34 30.76
C HIS A 479 -5.25 -12.23 31.68
N SER A 480 -5.12 -10.95 31.27
CA SER A 480 -5.60 -9.82 32.05
C SER A 480 -7.05 -9.48 31.71
N THR A 481 -7.77 -9.01 32.71
CA THR A 481 -9.16 -8.54 32.57
C THR A 481 -9.36 -7.20 33.27
N ILE A 482 -10.27 -6.39 32.74
CA ILE A 482 -10.81 -5.19 33.40
C ILE A 482 -12.33 -5.36 33.45
N ASP A 483 -12.92 -5.19 34.60
CA ASP A 483 -14.38 -5.43 34.84
C ASP A 483 -14.85 -6.81 34.33
N GLY A 484 -13.99 -7.83 34.41
CA GLY A 484 -14.28 -9.18 33.92
C GLY A 484 -14.20 -9.32 32.37
N ILE A 485 -13.76 -8.30 31.66
CA ILE A 485 -13.60 -8.29 30.18
C ILE A 485 -12.12 -8.48 29.84
N SER A 486 -11.81 -9.43 28.95
CA SER A 486 -10.44 -9.68 28.49
C SER A 486 -9.83 -8.45 27.81
N LEU A 487 -8.53 -8.21 28.07
CA LEU A 487 -7.71 -7.21 27.39
C LEU A 487 -7.06 -7.73 26.10
N SER A 488 -7.09 -9.04 25.86
CA SER A 488 -6.50 -9.65 24.67
C SER A 488 -7.32 -9.36 23.42
N SER A 489 -6.66 -8.88 22.37
CA SER A 489 -7.28 -8.75 21.06
C SER A 489 -7.45 -10.13 20.42
N LYS A 490 -8.63 -10.42 19.86
CA LYS A 490 -8.95 -11.72 19.26
C LYS A 490 -8.22 -11.94 17.91
N THR A 491 -8.08 -10.90 17.09
CA THR A 491 -7.32 -10.97 15.86
C THR A 491 -5.89 -10.53 16.10
N LYS A 492 -4.93 -11.42 15.83
CA LYS A 492 -3.50 -11.14 15.93
C LYS A 492 -2.88 -11.04 14.55
N GLN A 493 -2.38 -9.85 14.22
CA GLN A 493 -1.78 -9.62 12.92
C GLN A 493 -0.31 -10.06 12.91
N VAL A 494 0.07 -10.76 11.86
CA VAL A 494 1.43 -11.19 11.59
C VAL A 494 1.91 -10.67 10.24
N ALA A 495 3.21 -10.50 10.11
CA ALA A 495 3.86 -10.14 8.87
C ALA A 495 5.08 -11.05 8.70
N SER A 496 4.80 -12.35 8.54
CA SER A 496 5.82 -13.39 8.34
C SER A 496 6.90 -13.42 9.44
N GLY A 497 6.48 -13.32 10.70
CA GLY A 497 7.40 -13.31 11.85
C GLY A 497 8.05 -11.97 12.13
N ARG A 498 7.72 -10.90 11.39
CA ARG A 498 8.18 -9.55 11.72
C ARG A 498 7.59 -9.06 13.04
N PHE A 499 8.34 -8.20 13.76
CA PHE A 499 7.90 -7.57 15.00
C PHE A 499 7.58 -8.52 16.18
N GLY A 500 8.39 -9.57 16.37
CA GLY A 500 8.32 -10.37 17.59
C GLY A 500 7.10 -11.28 17.68
N VAL A 501 6.82 -12.00 16.62
CA VAL A 501 5.80 -13.03 16.61
C VAL A 501 6.32 -14.27 17.35
N THR A 502 5.83 -14.50 18.57
CA THR A 502 6.15 -15.68 19.37
C THR A 502 5.07 -16.75 19.26
N THR A 503 5.38 -17.98 19.65
CA THR A 503 4.41 -19.07 19.69
C THR A 503 3.27 -18.77 20.65
N GLU A 504 3.57 -18.18 21.82
CA GLU A 504 2.54 -17.72 22.77
C GLU A 504 1.59 -16.69 22.15
N TYR A 505 2.12 -15.73 21.37
CA TYR A 505 1.29 -14.75 20.67
C TYR A 505 0.31 -15.42 19.70
N LEU A 506 0.76 -16.43 18.96
CA LEU A 506 -0.04 -17.15 17.97
C LEU A 506 -1.14 -18.00 18.59
N VAL A 507 -0.85 -18.72 19.70
CA VAL A 507 -1.86 -19.61 20.33
C VAL A 507 -2.95 -18.85 21.05
N ASN A 508 -2.73 -17.58 21.40
CA ASN A 508 -3.73 -16.69 22.02
C ASN A 508 -4.63 -15.97 20.99
N ALA A 509 -4.60 -16.34 19.72
CA ALA A 509 -5.42 -15.77 18.66
C ALA A 509 -6.68 -16.61 18.39
N GLU A 510 -7.84 -15.95 18.22
CA GLU A 510 -9.02 -16.54 17.56
C GLU A 510 -8.90 -16.44 16.03
N GLU A 511 -8.22 -15.39 15.56
CA GLU A 511 -7.88 -15.18 14.14
C GLU A 511 -6.42 -14.71 14.01
N ILE A 512 -5.65 -15.34 13.14
CA ILE A 512 -4.31 -14.89 12.74
C ILE A 512 -4.39 -14.25 11.38
N GLN A 513 -4.03 -12.96 11.30
CA GLN A 513 -4.11 -12.21 10.05
C GLN A 513 -2.74 -11.99 9.43
N ILE A 514 -2.51 -12.55 8.26
CA ILE A 514 -1.32 -12.29 7.45
C ILE A 514 -1.48 -10.94 6.75
N LYS A 515 -0.63 -9.98 7.09
CA LYS A 515 -0.60 -8.67 6.43
C LYS A 515 0.31 -8.72 5.22
N VAL A 516 -0.25 -8.75 4.02
CA VAL A 516 0.51 -8.61 2.77
C VAL A 516 0.80 -7.15 2.48
N ALA A 517 -0.21 -6.29 2.57
CA ALA A 517 -0.10 -4.86 2.34
C ALA A 517 -1.11 -4.06 3.19
N GLN A 518 -1.08 -2.73 3.11
CA GLN A 518 -1.97 -1.82 3.84
C GLN A 518 -2.45 -0.71 2.89
N GLY A 519 -3.76 -0.41 2.89
CA GLY A 519 -4.41 0.51 1.97
C GLY A 519 -3.77 1.90 1.86
N ALA A 520 -3.42 2.52 3.00
CA ALA A 520 -2.80 3.85 3.02
C ALA A 520 -1.34 3.90 2.52
N LYS A 521 -0.65 2.77 2.43
CA LYS A 521 0.76 2.68 2.02
C LYS A 521 1.14 1.32 1.45
N PRO A 522 0.50 0.88 0.38
CA PRO A 522 0.83 -0.41 -0.21
C PRO A 522 2.27 -0.43 -0.71
N GLY A 523 2.97 -1.56 -0.53
CA GLY A 523 4.36 -1.73 -0.95
C GLY A 523 5.40 -0.86 -0.23
N GLU A 524 5.05 -0.16 0.87
CA GLU A 524 6.00 0.63 1.67
C GLU A 524 6.55 -0.12 2.88
N GLY A 525 5.84 -1.16 3.32
CA GLY A 525 6.14 -1.85 4.57
C GLY A 525 5.77 -1.05 5.83
N GLY A 526 6.11 -1.58 7.00
CA GLY A 526 5.88 -0.93 8.29
C GLY A 526 7.06 -0.06 8.71
N GLN A 527 6.78 1.05 9.37
CA GLN A 527 7.81 1.90 9.98
C GLN A 527 7.33 2.44 11.33
N LEU A 528 8.18 2.35 12.35
CA LEU A 528 7.99 3.00 13.63
C LEU A 528 9.27 3.78 13.97
N PRO A 529 9.20 5.12 14.08
CA PRO A 529 10.37 5.94 14.42
C PRO A 529 10.94 5.60 15.80
N GLY A 530 12.25 5.63 15.97
CA GLY A 530 12.95 5.26 17.20
C GLY A 530 12.48 6.03 18.44
N PHE A 531 12.15 7.33 18.30
CA PHE A 531 11.62 8.13 19.40
C PHE A 531 10.23 7.67 19.91
N LYS A 532 9.54 6.79 19.20
CA LYS A 532 8.32 6.10 19.66
C LYS A 532 8.59 4.74 20.28
N VAL A 533 9.78 4.18 20.09
CA VAL A 533 10.14 2.85 20.60
C VAL A 533 10.64 3.01 22.03
N ASN A 534 9.73 3.01 23.00
CA ASN A 534 10.04 2.97 24.43
C ASN A 534 10.29 1.52 24.90
N GLU A 535 10.62 1.33 26.18
CA GLU A 535 10.92 0.01 26.76
C GLU A 535 9.82 -1.02 26.56
N ILE A 536 8.55 -0.62 26.76
CA ILE A 536 7.40 -1.54 26.63
C ILE A 536 7.24 -1.99 25.17
N ILE A 537 7.38 -1.05 24.23
CA ILE A 537 7.27 -1.35 22.79
C ILE A 537 8.46 -2.20 22.35
N ALA A 538 9.66 -1.88 22.81
CA ALA A 538 10.87 -2.67 22.51
C ALA A 538 10.71 -4.11 23.01
N LYS A 539 10.26 -4.30 24.27
CA LYS A 539 9.94 -5.62 24.84
C LYS A 539 8.92 -6.38 23.97
N THR A 540 7.78 -5.73 23.65
CA THR A 540 6.70 -6.35 22.85
C THR A 540 7.16 -6.76 21.44
N ARG A 541 8.09 -6.01 20.87
CA ARG A 541 8.59 -6.23 19.50
C ARG A 541 9.94 -6.94 19.42
N HIS A 542 10.45 -7.42 20.54
CA HIS A 542 11.77 -8.05 20.63
C HIS A 542 12.85 -7.19 19.98
N SER A 543 12.96 -5.92 20.42
CA SER A 543 13.86 -4.91 19.85
C SER A 543 14.52 -4.08 20.96
N ILE A 544 15.31 -3.08 20.58
CA ILE A 544 16.04 -2.20 21.48
C ILE A 544 15.33 -0.84 21.54
N PRO A 545 15.15 -0.23 22.75
CA PRO A 545 14.58 1.09 22.86
C PRO A 545 15.34 2.15 22.06
N GLY A 546 14.63 3.10 21.46
CA GLY A 546 15.22 4.20 20.71
C GLY A 546 15.65 3.88 19.27
N ILE A 547 15.61 2.63 18.84
CA ILE A 547 15.96 2.23 17.47
C ILE A 547 14.70 2.24 16.59
N SER A 548 14.79 2.86 15.41
CA SER A 548 13.72 2.84 14.43
C SER A 548 13.49 1.43 13.88
N LEU A 549 12.22 1.00 13.89
CA LEU A 549 11.82 -0.29 13.35
C LEU A 549 11.30 -0.13 11.93
N ILE A 550 11.93 -0.82 10.99
CA ILE A 550 11.55 -0.84 9.57
C ILE A 550 11.20 -2.27 9.19
N SER A 551 10.02 -2.44 8.62
CA SER A 551 9.62 -3.67 7.94
C SER A 551 9.73 -3.45 6.45
N PRO A 552 10.56 -4.21 5.72
CA PRO A 552 10.66 -4.05 4.28
C PRO A 552 9.33 -4.35 3.59
N PRO A 553 9.07 -3.74 2.41
CA PRO A 553 7.88 -4.07 1.62
C PRO A 553 7.82 -5.55 1.22
N PRO A 554 8.89 -6.20 0.76
CA PRO A 554 8.85 -7.64 0.47
C PRO A 554 8.75 -8.46 1.75
N HIS A 555 7.90 -9.47 1.73
CA HIS A 555 7.91 -10.56 2.69
C HIS A 555 8.91 -11.57 2.19
N HIS A 556 10.04 -11.75 2.87
CA HIS A 556 11.14 -12.60 2.41
C HIS A 556 10.81 -14.10 2.40
N ASP A 557 9.64 -14.49 2.85
CA ASP A 557 9.10 -15.84 2.82
C ASP A 557 7.86 -15.98 1.92
N ILE A 558 7.47 -14.95 1.16
CA ILE A 558 6.33 -14.97 0.24
C ILE A 558 6.75 -14.39 -1.10
N TYR A 559 6.94 -15.25 -2.10
CA TYR A 559 7.26 -14.90 -3.48
C TYR A 559 6.23 -15.43 -4.48
N SER A 560 5.32 -16.28 -4.00
CA SER A 560 4.25 -16.88 -4.79
C SER A 560 3.04 -17.25 -3.91
N ILE A 561 1.95 -17.65 -4.54
CA ILE A 561 0.77 -18.19 -3.82
C ILE A 561 1.12 -19.48 -3.06
N GLU A 562 2.04 -20.28 -3.56
CA GLU A 562 2.51 -21.51 -2.92
C GLU A 562 3.25 -21.22 -1.62
N ASP A 563 4.07 -20.16 -1.58
CA ASP A 563 4.72 -19.72 -0.34
C ASP A 563 3.70 -19.19 0.67
N LEU A 564 2.69 -18.44 0.21
CA LEU A 564 1.59 -18.01 1.07
C LEU A 564 0.81 -19.21 1.62
N ALA A 565 0.57 -20.23 0.78
CA ALA A 565 -0.07 -21.48 1.22
C ALA A 565 0.76 -22.21 2.27
N GLN A 566 2.10 -22.18 2.15
CA GLN A 566 2.99 -22.74 3.17
C GLN A 566 2.89 -21.94 4.49
N LEU A 567 2.85 -20.61 4.44
CA LEU A 567 2.69 -19.79 5.65
C LEU A 567 1.32 -20.02 6.32
N ILE A 568 0.24 -20.12 5.54
CA ILE A 568 -1.09 -20.46 6.06
C ILE A 568 -1.05 -21.83 6.74
N PHE A 569 -0.40 -22.81 6.14
CA PHE A 569 -0.23 -24.15 6.71
C PHE A 569 0.59 -24.10 8.01
N ASP A 570 1.71 -23.37 8.07
CA ASP A 570 2.54 -23.19 9.26
C ASP A 570 1.74 -22.62 10.43
N LEU A 571 1.00 -21.53 10.19
CA LEU A 571 0.19 -20.86 11.20
C LEU A 571 -0.98 -21.75 11.68
N LYS A 572 -1.59 -22.50 10.78
CA LYS A 572 -2.66 -23.45 11.11
C LYS A 572 -2.17 -24.62 11.92
N ASN A 573 -0.91 -25.06 11.72
CA ASN A 573 -0.28 -26.08 12.57
C ASN A 573 -0.01 -25.54 13.98
N VAL A 574 0.51 -24.31 14.12
CA VAL A 574 0.75 -23.72 15.46
C VAL A 574 -0.54 -23.54 16.24
N ASN A 575 -1.61 -23.04 15.61
CA ASN A 575 -2.90 -22.82 16.23
C ASN A 575 -4.03 -23.38 15.33
N PRO A 576 -4.36 -24.68 15.46
CA PRO A 576 -5.42 -25.30 14.66
C PRO A 576 -6.81 -24.69 14.85
N LYS A 577 -7.05 -24.00 15.98
CA LYS A 577 -8.35 -23.39 16.32
C LYS A 577 -8.55 -22.04 15.65
N ALA A 578 -7.48 -21.30 15.37
CA ALA A 578 -7.55 -19.96 14.80
C ALA A 578 -7.95 -19.99 13.32
N ALA A 579 -8.80 -19.05 12.90
CA ALA A 579 -9.00 -18.75 11.50
C ALA A 579 -7.76 -18.04 10.94
N ILE A 580 -7.38 -18.35 9.69
CA ILE A 580 -6.27 -17.67 9.02
C ILE A 580 -6.82 -16.69 8.01
N SER A 581 -6.59 -15.41 8.23
CA SER A 581 -7.00 -14.34 7.32
C SER A 581 -5.80 -13.76 6.55
N VAL A 582 -6.05 -13.30 5.34
CA VAL A 582 -5.05 -12.63 4.50
C VAL A 582 -5.55 -11.24 4.14
N LYS A 583 -4.76 -10.21 4.51
CA LYS A 583 -5.08 -8.82 4.21
C LYS A 583 -4.40 -8.38 2.92
N LEU A 584 -5.22 -8.11 1.90
CA LEU A 584 -4.87 -7.56 0.59
C LEU A 584 -5.32 -6.10 0.50
N VAL A 585 -4.79 -5.38 -0.48
CA VAL A 585 -5.20 -4.01 -0.81
C VAL A 585 -5.93 -4.00 -2.14
N ALA A 586 -6.97 -3.17 -2.22
CA ALA A 586 -7.71 -2.94 -3.46
C ALA A 586 -6.78 -2.36 -4.53
N GLU A 587 -6.65 -3.09 -5.62
CA GLU A 587 -5.98 -2.72 -6.88
C GLU A 587 -6.55 -3.53 -8.02
N SER A 588 -6.27 -3.16 -9.24
CA SER A 588 -6.66 -3.94 -10.42
C SER A 588 -5.97 -5.32 -10.41
N GLY A 589 -6.75 -6.40 -10.52
CA GLY A 589 -6.25 -7.77 -10.45
C GLY A 589 -6.31 -8.40 -9.05
N VAL A 590 -6.75 -7.67 -8.01
CA VAL A 590 -6.85 -8.21 -6.64
C VAL A 590 -7.75 -9.43 -6.54
N GLY A 591 -8.77 -9.52 -7.39
CA GLY A 591 -9.66 -10.70 -7.48
C GLY A 591 -8.91 -11.99 -7.83
N THR A 592 -7.92 -11.92 -8.72
CA THR A 592 -7.06 -13.07 -9.08
C THR A 592 -6.21 -13.51 -7.90
N ILE A 593 -5.63 -12.56 -7.15
CA ILE A 593 -4.86 -12.82 -5.94
C ILE A 593 -5.75 -13.46 -4.88
N ALA A 594 -6.96 -12.92 -4.68
CA ALA A 594 -7.96 -13.45 -3.75
C ALA A 594 -8.37 -14.89 -4.08
N ALA A 595 -8.54 -15.22 -5.36
CA ALA A 595 -8.78 -16.59 -5.81
C ALA A 595 -7.59 -17.51 -5.44
N GLY A 596 -6.36 -17.02 -5.58
CA GLY A 596 -5.15 -17.69 -5.11
C GLY A 596 -5.18 -17.95 -3.60
N VAL A 597 -5.52 -16.94 -2.80
CA VAL A 597 -5.66 -17.07 -1.33
C VAL A 597 -6.70 -18.12 -0.94
N ALA A 598 -7.86 -18.13 -1.61
CA ALA A 598 -8.90 -19.12 -1.35
C ALA A 598 -8.41 -20.54 -1.65
N LYS A 599 -7.68 -20.75 -2.76
CA LYS A 599 -7.05 -22.02 -3.10
C LYS A 599 -5.92 -22.40 -2.15
N ALA A 600 -5.22 -21.42 -1.58
CA ALA A 600 -4.20 -21.60 -0.55
C ALA A 600 -4.80 -21.90 0.83
N LYS A 601 -6.12 -22.06 0.92
CA LYS A 601 -6.88 -22.38 2.14
C LYS A 601 -6.91 -21.26 3.20
N GLY A 602 -6.88 -19.99 2.77
CA GLY A 602 -7.22 -18.88 3.66
C GLY A 602 -8.70 -18.93 4.06
N ASP A 603 -9.01 -18.70 5.34
CA ASP A 603 -10.39 -18.73 5.85
C ASP A 603 -11.12 -17.40 5.61
N LEU A 604 -10.38 -16.29 5.55
CA LEU A 604 -10.92 -14.94 5.37
C LEU A 604 -9.98 -14.09 4.52
N ILE A 605 -10.53 -13.28 3.65
CA ILE A 605 -9.79 -12.31 2.83
C ILE A 605 -10.25 -10.91 3.20
N VAL A 606 -9.30 -10.03 3.54
CA VAL A 606 -9.57 -8.61 3.79
C VAL A 606 -9.18 -7.80 2.56
N ILE A 607 -10.11 -7.02 2.04
CA ILE A 607 -9.87 -6.04 0.97
C ILE A 607 -9.79 -4.64 1.58
N SER A 608 -8.61 -4.07 1.59
CA SER A 608 -8.31 -2.77 2.21
C SER A 608 -8.29 -1.67 1.15
N GLY A 609 -9.16 -0.66 1.29
CA GLY A 609 -9.21 0.48 0.36
C GLY A 609 -8.06 1.48 0.56
N ALA A 610 -7.76 2.23 -0.49
CA ALA A 610 -6.75 3.29 -0.49
C ALA A 610 -7.03 4.40 0.53
N GLU A 611 -8.30 4.62 0.89
CA GLU A 611 -8.76 5.59 1.89
C GLU A 611 -8.45 5.19 3.33
N GLY A 612 -7.89 3.99 3.56
CA GLY A 612 -7.48 3.51 4.88
C GLY A 612 -6.45 4.42 5.56
N GLY A 613 -6.41 4.38 6.89
CA GLY A 613 -5.50 5.22 7.70
C GLY A 613 -4.16 4.55 8.02
N THR A 614 -3.17 5.38 8.36
CA THR A 614 -1.86 4.93 8.87
C THR A 614 -1.26 5.95 9.82
N GLY A 615 -0.34 5.50 10.68
CA GLY A 615 0.43 6.39 11.54
C GLY A 615 1.46 7.24 10.78
N ALA A 616 2.04 6.71 9.71
CA ALA A 616 3.04 7.39 8.87
C ALA A 616 3.11 6.77 7.48
N SER A 617 3.10 7.59 6.43
CA SER A 617 3.29 7.19 5.02
C SER A 617 3.86 8.34 4.21
N PRO A 618 4.62 8.09 3.13
CA PRO A 618 4.89 9.13 2.14
C PRO A 618 3.58 9.74 1.64
N ALA A 619 3.55 11.06 1.44
CA ALA A 619 2.34 11.77 1.03
C ALA A 619 1.82 11.28 -0.33
N SER A 620 2.73 11.00 -1.29
CA SER A 620 2.36 10.47 -2.61
C SER A 620 1.71 9.08 -2.53
N SER A 621 2.22 8.19 -1.67
CA SER A 621 1.60 6.88 -1.47
C SER A 621 0.18 6.98 -0.92
N MET A 622 -0.03 7.88 0.05
CA MET A 622 -1.35 8.09 0.66
C MET A 622 -2.38 8.62 -0.34
N ARG A 623 -1.95 9.45 -1.29
CA ARG A 623 -2.85 10.05 -2.29
C ARG A 623 -3.09 9.19 -3.51
N PHE A 624 -2.09 8.43 -3.96
CA PHE A 624 -2.09 7.85 -5.29
C PHE A 624 -1.92 6.33 -5.35
N ALA A 625 -1.56 5.65 -4.25
CA ALA A 625 -1.39 4.20 -4.29
C ALA A 625 -2.66 3.47 -3.88
N GLY A 626 -3.05 2.44 -4.65
CA GLY A 626 -4.27 1.68 -4.44
C GLY A 626 -5.53 2.38 -4.95
N ILE A 627 -6.64 1.66 -4.92
CA ILE A 627 -7.95 2.12 -5.40
C ILE A 627 -9.01 2.01 -4.31
N SER A 628 -10.19 2.54 -4.59
CA SER A 628 -11.32 2.50 -3.67
C SER A 628 -11.76 1.08 -3.33
N PRO A 629 -12.16 0.83 -2.07
CA PRO A 629 -12.54 -0.50 -1.61
C PRO A 629 -13.73 -1.07 -2.38
N GLU A 630 -14.63 -0.23 -2.88
CA GLU A 630 -15.77 -0.65 -3.71
C GLU A 630 -15.32 -1.41 -4.95
N ILE A 631 -14.27 -0.91 -5.63
CA ILE A 631 -13.74 -1.52 -6.85
C ILE A 631 -13.08 -2.87 -6.52
N GLY A 632 -12.16 -2.88 -5.55
CA GLY A 632 -11.44 -4.10 -5.19
C GLY A 632 -12.35 -5.19 -4.61
N LEU A 633 -13.35 -4.81 -3.82
CA LEU A 633 -14.33 -5.74 -3.25
C LEU A 633 -15.22 -6.35 -4.34
N SER A 634 -15.77 -5.54 -5.24
CA SER A 634 -16.59 -6.02 -6.34
C SER A 634 -15.82 -6.97 -7.27
N GLU A 635 -14.60 -6.61 -7.66
CA GLU A 635 -13.73 -7.47 -8.46
C GLU A 635 -13.46 -8.81 -7.74
N THR A 636 -13.18 -8.77 -6.44
CA THR A 636 -12.94 -9.97 -5.63
C THR A 636 -14.18 -10.85 -5.57
N GLN A 637 -15.36 -10.28 -5.28
CA GLN A 637 -16.62 -11.00 -5.22
C GLN A 637 -16.91 -11.69 -6.55
N GLN A 638 -16.86 -10.95 -7.67
CA GLN A 638 -17.11 -11.48 -9.00
C GLN A 638 -16.14 -12.61 -9.37
N THR A 639 -14.85 -12.42 -9.10
CA THR A 639 -13.82 -13.42 -9.41
C THR A 639 -14.00 -14.70 -8.59
N LEU A 640 -14.30 -14.59 -7.30
CA LEU A 640 -14.54 -15.76 -6.44
C LEU A 640 -15.82 -16.51 -6.84
N VAL A 641 -16.90 -15.81 -7.18
CA VAL A 641 -18.14 -16.41 -7.68
C VAL A 641 -17.89 -17.15 -9.00
N LYS A 642 -17.26 -16.48 -9.98
CA LYS A 642 -16.92 -17.05 -11.28
C LYS A 642 -16.10 -18.33 -11.20
N ASN A 643 -15.22 -18.42 -10.20
CA ASN A 643 -14.36 -19.60 -9.99
C ASN A 643 -14.94 -20.63 -9.01
N GLY A 644 -16.17 -20.47 -8.50
CA GLY A 644 -16.79 -21.38 -7.54
C GLY A 644 -16.08 -21.42 -6.18
N LEU A 645 -15.37 -20.36 -5.82
CA LEU A 645 -14.57 -20.26 -4.58
C LEU A 645 -15.25 -19.45 -3.49
N ARG A 646 -16.30 -18.67 -3.84
CA ARG A 646 -16.89 -17.70 -2.92
C ARG A 646 -17.40 -18.30 -1.60
N GLY A 647 -17.99 -19.46 -1.69
CA GLY A 647 -18.51 -20.16 -0.51
C GLY A 647 -17.45 -20.68 0.47
N GLN A 648 -16.16 -20.69 0.09
CA GLN A 648 -15.07 -21.26 0.89
C GLN A 648 -14.38 -20.22 1.78
N VAL A 649 -14.60 -18.91 1.55
CA VAL A 649 -13.92 -17.82 2.25
C VAL A 649 -14.89 -16.74 2.66
N ARG A 650 -14.64 -16.11 3.81
CA ARG A 650 -15.31 -14.88 4.21
C ARG A 650 -14.63 -13.67 3.56
N LEU A 651 -15.37 -12.62 3.25
CA LEU A 651 -14.84 -11.36 2.76
C LEU A 651 -15.04 -10.26 3.79
N GLN A 652 -13.93 -9.59 4.14
CA GLN A 652 -13.93 -8.41 5.00
C GLN A 652 -13.45 -7.20 4.19
N VAL A 653 -14.00 -6.03 4.48
CA VAL A 653 -13.60 -4.78 3.83
C VAL A 653 -13.21 -3.71 4.85
N ASP A 654 -12.23 -2.88 4.51
CA ASP A 654 -11.95 -1.61 5.19
C ASP A 654 -11.73 -0.46 4.19
N GLY A 655 -11.88 0.78 4.64
CA GLY A 655 -11.72 2.00 3.83
C GLY A 655 -12.74 3.06 4.21
N GLN A 656 -12.49 3.82 5.28
CA GLN A 656 -13.32 4.96 5.72
C GLN A 656 -14.80 4.64 6.00
N LEU A 657 -15.11 3.41 6.44
CA LEU A 657 -16.45 3.06 6.87
C LEU A 657 -16.79 3.78 8.19
N LYS A 658 -18.04 4.30 8.31
CA LYS A 658 -18.45 5.07 9.49
C LYS A 658 -19.94 5.05 9.81
N THR A 659 -20.81 4.73 8.87
CA THR A 659 -22.29 4.70 9.03
C THR A 659 -22.88 3.33 8.69
N GLY A 660 -24.13 3.08 9.09
CA GLY A 660 -24.85 1.88 8.70
C GLY A 660 -25.06 1.78 7.19
N ARG A 661 -25.19 2.91 6.52
CA ARG A 661 -25.31 2.96 5.05
C ARG A 661 -24.00 2.48 4.39
N ASP A 662 -22.83 2.87 4.91
CA ASP A 662 -21.55 2.33 4.41
C ASP A 662 -21.51 0.79 4.49
N VAL A 663 -21.98 0.22 5.62
CA VAL A 663 -22.06 -1.24 5.83
C VAL A 663 -22.95 -1.90 4.79
N ILE A 664 -24.16 -1.37 4.57
CA ILE A 664 -25.15 -1.91 3.59
C ILE A 664 -24.57 -1.89 2.17
N MET A 665 -23.96 -0.76 1.75
CA MET A 665 -23.39 -0.67 0.41
C MET A 665 -22.27 -1.66 0.19
N MET A 666 -21.39 -1.84 1.19
CA MET A 666 -20.31 -2.83 1.11
C MET A 666 -20.81 -4.27 1.18
N ALA A 667 -21.90 -4.54 1.93
CA ALA A 667 -22.53 -5.86 1.93
C ALA A 667 -23.10 -6.20 0.53
N LEU A 668 -23.80 -5.28 -0.09
CA LEU A 668 -24.32 -5.44 -1.46
C LEU A 668 -23.21 -5.70 -2.49
N LEU A 669 -21.99 -5.16 -2.27
CA LEU A 669 -20.83 -5.42 -3.11
C LEU A 669 -20.10 -6.73 -2.75
N GLY A 670 -20.45 -7.41 -1.66
CA GLY A 670 -19.95 -8.75 -1.32
C GLY A 670 -19.26 -8.91 0.03
N ALA A 671 -19.15 -7.88 0.87
CA ALA A 671 -18.55 -8.00 2.19
C ALA A 671 -19.48 -8.65 3.20
N GLU A 672 -18.93 -9.51 4.05
CA GLU A 672 -19.60 -10.14 5.21
C GLU A 672 -19.10 -9.56 6.53
N GLU A 673 -17.93 -8.96 6.54
CA GLU A 673 -17.32 -8.35 7.72
C GLU A 673 -16.79 -6.96 7.40
N PHE A 674 -16.84 -6.07 8.38
CA PHE A 674 -16.59 -4.63 8.19
C PHE A 674 -15.59 -4.14 9.22
N SER A 675 -14.49 -3.54 8.75
CA SER A 675 -13.40 -3.10 9.60
C SER A 675 -13.33 -1.57 9.68
N PHE A 676 -13.22 -1.04 10.91
CA PHE A 676 -13.29 0.38 11.21
C PHE A 676 -12.01 0.84 11.90
N GLY A 677 -11.29 1.79 11.29
CA GLY A 677 -10.07 2.37 11.85
C GLY A 677 -10.29 3.79 12.39
N THR A 678 -10.58 4.74 11.50
CA THR A 678 -10.66 6.17 11.84
C THR A 678 -11.82 6.49 12.77
N ALA A 679 -13.02 5.96 12.52
CA ALA A 679 -14.21 6.26 13.32
C ALA A 679 -14.04 5.89 14.80
N PRO A 680 -13.59 4.67 15.20
CA PRO A 680 -13.32 4.37 16.60
C PRO A 680 -12.25 5.25 17.25
N LEU A 681 -11.22 5.70 16.50
CA LEU A 681 -10.24 6.64 17.03
C LEU A 681 -10.85 8.01 17.31
N ILE A 682 -11.75 8.48 16.45
CA ILE A 682 -12.49 9.74 16.68
C ILE A 682 -13.37 9.61 17.92
N VAL A 683 -14.05 8.50 18.08
CA VAL A 683 -14.84 8.19 19.29
C VAL A 683 -13.96 8.24 20.55
N LEU A 684 -12.72 7.75 20.46
CA LEU A 684 -11.74 7.83 21.55
C LEU A 684 -11.12 9.21 21.75
N GLY A 685 -11.45 10.19 20.89
CA GLY A 685 -11.04 11.58 21.06
C GLY A 685 -10.09 12.14 19.98
N CYS A 686 -9.82 11.40 18.92
CA CYS A 686 -9.04 11.93 17.78
C CYS A 686 -9.77 13.11 17.14
N VAL A 687 -9.03 14.16 16.80
CA VAL A 687 -9.54 15.40 16.16
C VAL A 687 -8.94 15.62 14.76
N MET A 688 -8.39 14.59 14.16
CA MET A 688 -7.84 14.60 12.79
C MET A 688 -6.77 15.67 12.53
N MET A 689 -5.88 15.92 13.48
CA MET A 689 -4.73 16.82 13.30
C MET A 689 -3.69 16.32 12.29
N ARG A 690 -3.74 15.03 11.89
CA ARG A 690 -2.86 14.39 10.90
C ARG A 690 -1.35 14.52 11.21
N LYS A 691 -0.97 14.56 12.49
CA LYS A 691 0.43 14.63 12.98
C LYS A 691 0.83 13.41 13.81
N CYS A 692 0.20 12.26 13.55
CA CYS A 692 0.45 11.02 14.28
C CYS A 692 1.91 10.55 14.17
N ASN A 693 2.58 10.82 13.04
CA ASN A 693 3.97 10.48 12.81
C ASN A 693 4.95 11.23 13.71
N LEU A 694 4.57 12.40 14.26
CA LEU A 694 5.46 13.29 15.02
C LEU A 694 5.51 13.01 16.53
N ASN A 695 4.72 12.06 17.03
CA ASN A 695 4.59 11.79 18.48
C ASN A 695 3.99 12.95 19.31
N THR A 696 3.33 13.91 18.67
CA THR A 696 2.82 15.16 19.25
C THR A 696 1.30 15.20 19.38
N CYS A 697 0.64 14.04 19.38
CA CYS A 697 -0.83 13.98 19.48
C CYS A 697 -1.32 14.56 20.80
N PRO A 698 -2.01 15.72 20.82
CA PRO A 698 -2.41 16.39 22.06
C PRO A 698 -3.54 15.65 22.80
N MET A 699 -4.26 14.78 22.09
CA MET A 699 -5.37 13.99 22.63
C MET A 699 -4.92 12.67 23.28
N GLY A 700 -3.62 12.36 23.28
CA GLY A 700 -3.10 11.13 23.86
C GLY A 700 -3.41 9.83 23.09
N VAL A 701 -4.03 9.92 21.90
CA VAL A 701 -4.46 8.73 21.13
C VAL A 701 -3.28 8.09 20.39
N ALA A 702 -2.44 8.88 19.73
CA ALA A 702 -1.38 8.39 18.83
C ALA A 702 0.00 8.95 19.23
N THR A 703 0.35 8.84 20.49
CA THR A 703 1.63 9.28 21.06
C THR A 703 2.14 8.29 22.08
N GLN A 704 3.47 8.27 22.26
CA GLN A 704 4.14 7.53 23.34
C GLN A 704 4.67 8.45 24.44
N ASP A 705 4.57 9.78 24.27
CA ASP A 705 4.96 10.75 25.29
C ASP A 705 4.06 10.62 26.53
N PRO A 706 4.62 10.36 27.74
CA PRO A 706 3.81 10.15 28.94
C PRO A 706 2.95 11.35 29.32
N LYS A 707 3.43 12.58 29.07
CA LYS A 707 2.68 13.81 29.36
C LYS A 707 1.46 13.94 28.44
N LEU A 708 1.63 13.66 27.17
CA LEU A 708 0.53 13.71 26.21
C LEU A 708 -0.43 12.54 26.39
N ARG A 709 0.06 11.34 26.72
CA ARG A 709 -0.80 10.18 27.05
C ARG A 709 -1.72 10.45 28.24
N ALA A 710 -1.26 11.22 29.23
CA ALA A 710 -2.08 11.61 30.37
C ALA A 710 -3.31 12.47 29.97
N HIS A 711 -3.34 13.03 28.76
CA HIS A 711 -4.51 13.75 28.22
C HIS A 711 -5.56 12.83 27.62
N PHE A 712 -5.29 11.54 27.47
CA PHE A 712 -6.27 10.61 26.93
C PHE A 712 -7.56 10.60 27.76
N ARG A 713 -8.68 10.84 27.09
CA ARG A 713 -10.02 10.89 27.70
C ARG A 713 -10.99 9.90 27.04
N GLY A 714 -10.46 9.04 26.15
CA GLY A 714 -11.24 7.98 25.52
C GLY A 714 -11.67 6.93 26.55
N HIS A 715 -12.80 6.31 26.31
CA HIS A 715 -13.30 5.23 27.16
C HIS A 715 -13.92 4.13 26.31
N TYR A 716 -13.68 2.86 26.63
CA TYR A 716 -14.20 1.72 25.89
C TYR A 716 -15.74 1.73 25.74
N LYS A 717 -16.48 2.29 26.71
CA LYS A 717 -17.94 2.43 26.63
C LYS A 717 -18.40 3.31 25.46
N TYR A 718 -17.61 4.31 25.07
CA TYR A 718 -17.94 5.15 23.92
C TYR A 718 -17.85 4.35 22.62
N VAL A 719 -16.88 3.46 22.53
CA VAL A 719 -16.72 2.54 21.39
C VAL A 719 -17.87 1.53 21.34
N ILE A 720 -18.30 1.00 22.50
CA ILE A 720 -19.49 0.15 22.60
C ILE A 720 -20.71 0.88 22.08
N ASN A 721 -20.96 2.12 22.53
CA ASN A 721 -22.09 2.92 22.06
C ASN A 721 -22.05 3.10 20.54
N TYR A 722 -20.89 3.41 19.99
CA TYR A 722 -20.71 3.58 18.55
C TYR A 722 -21.12 2.33 17.77
N PHE A 723 -20.58 1.18 18.10
CA PHE A 723 -20.87 -0.07 17.35
C PHE A 723 -22.30 -0.58 17.59
N THR A 724 -22.86 -0.33 18.77
CA THR A 724 -24.27 -0.63 19.04
C THR A 724 -25.20 0.24 18.19
N PHE A 725 -24.93 1.54 18.10
CA PHE A 725 -25.72 2.47 17.26
C PHE A 725 -25.58 2.15 15.78
N LEU A 726 -24.36 1.83 15.34
CA LEU A 726 -24.08 1.42 13.97
C LEU A 726 -24.89 0.14 13.60
N ALA A 727 -24.89 -0.86 14.47
CA ALA A 727 -25.64 -2.10 14.25
C ALA A 727 -27.15 -1.86 14.26
N GLN A 728 -27.64 -0.98 15.12
CA GLN A 728 -29.06 -0.59 15.12
C GLN A 728 -29.44 0.11 13.80
N GLU A 729 -28.57 0.97 13.27
CA GLU A 729 -28.79 1.64 11.99
C GLU A 729 -28.78 0.65 10.82
N VAL A 730 -27.86 -0.32 10.82
CA VAL A 730 -27.84 -1.41 9.83
C VAL A 730 -29.15 -2.21 9.89
N ARG A 731 -29.61 -2.53 11.09
CA ARG A 731 -30.89 -3.23 11.32
C ARG A 731 -32.06 -2.48 10.71
N GLU A 732 -32.10 -1.15 10.87
CA GLU A 732 -33.15 -0.30 10.28
C GLU A 732 -33.10 -0.32 8.74
N TYR A 733 -31.91 -0.30 8.14
CA TYR A 733 -31.75 -0.41 6.70
C TYR A 733 -32.15 -1.80 6.17
N LEU A 734 -31.77 -2.87 6.84
CA LEU A 734 -32.21 -4.22 6.50
C LEU A 734 -33.73 -4.34 6.51
N ALA A 735 -34.40 -3.78 7.54
CA ALA A 735 -35.85 -3.74 7.60
C ALA A 735 -36.46 -2.97 6.39
N GLN A 736 -35.86 -1.83 6.00
CA GLN A 736 -36.29 -1.06 4.82
C GLN A 736 -36.11 -1.83 3.50
N MET A 737 -35.07 -2.68 3.42
CA MET A 737 -34.79 -3.51 2.25
C MET A 737 -35.63 -4.77 2.17
N GLY A 738 -36.28 -5.19 3.30
CA GLY A 738 -37.01 -6.43 3.40
C GLY A 738 -36.12 -7.64 3.66
N ALA A 739 -34.89 -7.44 4.15
CA ALA A 739 -33.93 -8.48 4.49
C ALA A 739 -33.95 -8.78 5.99
N ARG A 740 -33.88 -10.09 6.35
CA ARG A 740 -33.87 -10.54 7.73
C ARG A 740 -32.47 -10.59 8.34
N SER A 741 -31.46 -10.64 7.50
CA SER A 741 -30.05 -10.68 7.93
C SER A 741 -29.11 -10.02 6.90
N LEU A 742 -27.89 -9.67 7.34
CA LEU A 742 -26.84 -9.19 6.46
C LEU A 742 -26.53 -10.18 5.33
N ASN A 743 -26.50 -11.49 5.65
CA ASN A 743 -26.19 -12.51 4.66
C ASN A 743 -27.20 -12.55 3.48
N GLU A 744 -28.44 -12.12 3.71
CA GLU A 744 -29.46 -12.08 2.64
C GLU A 744 -29.20 -11.00 1.59
N ILE A 745 -28.31 -10.03 1.88
CA ILE A 745 -28.00 -8.96 0.92
C ILE A 745 -26.58 -9.02 0.35
N VAL A 746 -25.72 -9.90 0.88
CA VAL A 746 -24.32 -10.01 0.44
C VAL A 746 -24.22 -10.34 -1.04
N GLY A 747 -23.53 -9.49 -1.80
CA GLY A 747 -23.32 -9.67 -3.24
C GLY A 747 -24.53 -9.44 -4.14
N HIS A 748 -25.61 -8.91 -3.60
CA HIS A 748 -26.84 -8.59 -4.36
C HIS A 748 -26.79 -7.19 -4.98
N THR A 749 -25.83 -6.98 -5.91
CA THR A 749 -25.63 -5.69 -6.60
C THR A 749 -26.85 -5.20 -7.37
N GLU A 750 -27.77 -6.08 -7.77
CA GLU A 750 -29.05 -5.72 -8.42
C GLU A 750 -30.01 -4.95 -7.51
N LEU A 751 -29.77 -4.95 -6.19
CA LEU A 751 -30.51 -4.12 -5.24
C LEU A 751 -29.99 -2.69 -5.18
N ILE A 752 -28.80 -2.41 -5.72
CA ILE A 752 -28.23 -1.06 -5.78
C ILE A 752 -28.94 -0.24 -6.85
N VAL A 753 -29.23 1.00 -6.49
CA VAL A 753 -29.81 2.01 -7.40
C VAL A 753 -28.81 3.15 -7.50
N PRO A 754 -28.11 3.32 -8.65
CA PRO A 754 -27.21 4.45 -8.82
C PRO A 754 -27.98 5.79 -8.80
N ARG A 755 -27.44 6.78 -8.09
CA ARG A 755 -27.98 8.15 -8.00
C ARG A 755 -27.16 9.08 -8.89
N HIS A 756 -27.40 9.09 -10.18
CA HIS A 756 -26.70 9.99 -11.12
C HIS A 756 -27.00 11.47 -10.92
N GLU A 757 -28.09 11.81 -10.22
CA GLU A 757 -28.50 13.18 -9.95
C GLU A 757 -27.73 13.85 -8.81
N GLN A 758 -27.02 13.08 -8.00
CA GLN A 758 -26.19 13.58 -6.92
C GLN A 758 -24.74 13.75 -7.41
N GLY A 759 -24.35 14.94 -7.59
CA GLY A 759 -23.01 15.28 -8.04
C GLY A 759 -23.07 16.08 -9.33
N GLY A 760 -22.05 16.90 -9.54
CA GLY A 760 -21.97 17.76 -10.68
C GLY A 760 -21.75 17.05 -12.00
N THR A 761 -21.39 17.79 -12.99
CA THR A 761 -21.27 17.32 -14.39
C THR A 761 -20.30 16.16 -14.61
N LYS A 762 -19.24 16.01 -13.76
CA LYS A 762 -18.29 14.89 -13.85
C LYS A 762 -18.91 13.59 -13.38
N ALA A 763 -19.63 13.63 -12.26
CA ALA A 763 -20.25 12.45 -11.68
C ALA A 763 -21.38 11.88 -12.55
N ALA A 764 -22.10 12.75 -13.28
CA ALA A 764 -23.13 12.33 -14.23
C ALA A 764 -22.58 11.44 -15.38
N ALA A 765 -21.28 11.51 -15.66
CA ALA A 765 -20.63 10.71 -16.70
C ALA A 765 -20.14 9.33 -16.20
N LEU A 766 -20.25 9.03 -14.90
CA LEU A 766 -19.74 7.79 -14.34
C LEU A 766 -20.51 6.56 -14.84
N ASP A 767 -19.76 5.56 -15.27
CA ASP A 767 -20.27 4.25 -15.65
C ASP A 767 -19.93 3.21 -14.59
N PHE A 768 -20.94 2.75 -13.85
CA PHE A 768 -20.82 1.74 -12.82
C PHE A 768 -21.15 0.32 -13.31
N SER A 769 -21.36 0.11 -14.61
CA SER A 769 -21.82 -1.17 -15.15
C SER A 769 -20.91 -2.36 -14.82
N ARG A 770 -19.59 -2.14 -14.82
CA ARG A 770 -18.58 -3.15 -14.43
C ARG A 770 -18.52 -3.36 -12.92
N LEU A 771 -18.61 -2.27 -12.15
CA LEU A 771 -18.59 -2.31 -10.69
C LEU A 771 -19.82 -3.05 -10.13
N LEU A 772 -20.99 -2.80 -10.70
CA LEU A 772 -22.27 -3.39 -10.28
C LEU A 772 -22.63 -4.67 -11.03
N PHE A 773 -21.73 -5.18 -11.87
CA PHE A 773 -21.95 -6.43 -12.58
C PHE A 773 -22.18 -7.57 -11.58
N LYS A 774 -23.16 -8.41 -11.83
CA LYS A 774 -23.42 -9.63 -11.07
C LYS A 774 -23.05 -10.82 -11.92
N GLU A 775 -22.05 -11.56 -11.50
CA GLU A 775 -21.64 -12.80 -12.19
C GLU A 775 -22.77 -13.82 -12.15
N GLN A 776 -23.07 -14.39 -13.31
CA GLN A 776 -24.09 -15.43 -13.47
C GLN A 776 -23.40 -16.80 -13.39
N GLY A 777 -23.54 -17.48 -12.28
CA GLY A 777 -22.90 -18.78 -12.06
C GLY A 777 -23.47 -19.49 -10.85
N ASP A 778 -22.71 -20.40 -10.26
CA ASP A 778 -23.11 -21.09 -9.03
C ASP A 778 -23.34 -20.06 -7.92
N THR A 779 -24.50 -20.14 -7.31
CA THR A 779 -25.21 -19.04 -6.67
C THR A 779 -24.79 -18.76 -5.23
N THR A 780 -23.63 -19.24 -4.78
CA THR A 780 -23.15 -18.94 -3.44
C THR A 780 -22.47 -17.56 -3.40
N LEU A 781 -23.12 -16.57 -2.78
CA LEU A 781 -22.66 -15.19 -2.74
C LEU A 781 -21.92 -14.82 -1.44
N TYR A 782 -21.93 -15.72 -0.44
CA TYR A 782 -21.28 -15.55 0.86
C TYR A 782 -20.70 -16.89 1.35
N HIS A 783 -19.99 -16.87 2.48
CA HIS A 783 -19.34 -18.05 3.06
C HIS A 783 -20.35 -19.11 3.53
N THR A 784 -20.19 -20.33 3.08
CA THR A 784 -21.08 -21.46 3.40
C THR A 784 -20.34 -22.76 3.70
N LYS A 785 -19.03 -22.83 3.49
CA LYS A 785 -18.21 -24.04 3.63
C LYS A 785 -16.89 -23.72 4.32
N GLU A 786 -16.62 -24.37 5.43
CA GLU A 786 -15.32 -24.25 6.11
C GLU A 786 -14.17 -24.84 5.26
N GLN A 787 -13.00 -24.19 5.34
CA GLN A 787 -11.77 -24.71 4.75
C GLN A 787 -11.28 -25.97 5.46
N LYS A 788 -10.83 -26.97 4.69
CA LYS A 788 -10.25 -28.21 5.22
C LYS A 788 -8.72 -28.12 5.20
N HIS A 789 -8.10 -28.15 6.34
CA HIS A 789 -6.63 -28.00 6.48
C HIS A 789 -5.86 -29.30 6.56
N ASP A 790 -6.53 -30.47 6.63
CA ASP A 790 -5.95 -31.83 6.58
C ASP A 790 -4.78 -32.04 7.56
N LEU A 791 -4.98 -31.66 8.85
CA LEU A 791 -3.95 -31.73 9.91
C LEU A 791 -3.92 -33.08 10.64
N ASN A 792 -4.74 -34.06 10.28
CA ASN A 792 -4.84 -35.30 11.02
C ASN A 792 -3.65 -36.25 10.83
N ASP A 793 -3.01 -36.17 9.64
CA ASP A 793 -1.95 -37.08 9.24
C ASP A 793 -0.55 -36.47 9.29
N VAL A 794 -0.42 -35.23 9.86
CA VAL A 794 0.89 -34.58 10.01
C VAL A 794 1.75 -35.31 11.03
N LEU A 795 3.07 -35.28 10.85
CA LEU A 795 4.04 -35.95 11.74
C LEU A 795 3.94 -35.50 13.18
N ASP A 796 3.54 -34.23 13.41
CA ASP A 796 3.34 -33.66 14.74
C ASP A 796 2.29 -34.40 15.58
N GLN A 797 1.30 -35.06 14.98
CA GLN A 797 0.36 -35.90 15.72
C GLN A 797 1.07 -37.08 16.41
N GLN A 798 2.14 -37.61 15.80
CA GLN A 798 2.97 -38.65 16.41
C GLN A 798 3.93 -38.08 17.46
N LEU A 799 4.52 -36.92 17.16
CA LEU A 799 5.37 -36.20 18.12
C LEU A 799 4.61 -35.88 19.40
N ILE A 800 3.42 -35.32 19.30
CA ILE A 800 2.56 -34.98 20.44
C ILE A 800 2.22 -36.21 21.29
N ARG A 801 1.86 -37.33 20.66
CA ARG A 801 1.61 -38.59 21.36
C ARG A 801 2.84 -39.08 22.12
N GLY A 802 4.04 -39.01 21.48
CA GLY A 802 5.30 -39.37 22.12
C GLY A 802 5.74 -38.41 23.23
N ALA A 803 5.42 -37.13 23.10
CA ALA A 803 5.77 -36.09 24.07
C ALA A 803 4.74 -35.90 25.17
N GLN A 804 3.67 -36.71 25.24
CA GLN A 804 2.54 -36.48 26.16
C GLN A 804 2.99 -36.36 27.62
N ARG A 805 3.91 -37.21 28.09
CA ARG A 805 4.43 -37.15 29.46
C ARG A 805 5.24 -35.89 29.75
N ALA A 806 6.01 -35.46 28.76
CA ALA A 806 6.73 -34.18 28.83
C ALA A 806 5.76 -32.99 28.99
N ILE A 807 4.66 -32.98 28.21
CA ILE A 807 3.66 -31.90 28.23
C ILE A 807 2.83 -31.90 29.50
N THR A 808 2.46 -33.10 30.04
CA THR A 808 1.59 -33.18 31.22
C THR A 808 2.35 -33.12 32.53
N ASP A 809 3.48 -33.84 32.62
CA ASP A 809 4.17 -34.14 33.87
C ASP A 809 5.57 -33.55 33.96
N GLY A 810 6.09 -32.96 32.84
CA GLY A 810 7.43 -32.38 32.73
C GLY A 810 8.52 -33.47 32.70
N GLU A 811 8.18 -34.72 32.37
CA GLU A 811 9.15 -35.80 32.26
C GLU A 811 9.96 -35.69 30.97
N GLU A 812 11.29 -35.95 31.06
CA GLU A 812 12.15 -36.03 29.90
C GLU A 812 11.74 -37.17 28.97
N VAL A 813 11.60 -36.87 27.65
CA VAL A 813 11.31 -37.86 26.63
C VAL A 813 12.32 -37.81 25.51
N ASN A 814 12.70 -38.98 25.00
CA ASN A 814 13.62 -39.16 23.88
C ASN A 814 12.91 -39.91 22.75
N LEU A 815 12.78 -39.29 21.57
CA LEU A 815 12.04 -39.82 20.43
C LEU A 815 12.90 -39.91 19.19
N ASP A 816 12.66 -40.92 18.35
CA ASP A 816 13.36 -41.14 17.06
C ASP A 816 12.32 -41.24 15.93
N PHE A 817 12.51 -40.46 14.86
CA PHE A 817 11.61 -40.50 13.70
C PHE A 817 12.38 -40.47 12.36
N ALA A 818 11.85 -41.17 11.38
CA ALA A 818 12.21 -40.93 9.99
C ALA A 818 11.40 -39.72 9.49
N ILE A 819 12.03 -38.89 8.64
CA ILE A 819 11.38 -37.68 8.09
C ILE A 819 11.56 -37.60 6.58
N LYS A 820 10.57 -37.09 5.89
CA LYS A 820 10.55 -36.89 4.45
C LYS A 820 10.28 -35.43 4.10
N ASN A 821 10.60 -35.02 2.90
CA ASN A 821 10.35 -33.65 2.41
C ASN A 821 8.85 -33.29 2.26
N THR A 822 7.98 -34.27 2.37
CA THR A 822 6.52 -34.07 2.48
C THR A 822 6.07 -33.71 3.90
N ASP A 823 6.90 -33.96 4.92
CA ASP A 823 6.61 -33.63 6.32
C ASP A 823 7.00 -32.16 6.54
N ARG A 824 5.99 -31.29 6.48
CA ARG A 824 6.14 -29.84 6.57
C ARG A 824 5.72 -29.32 7.93
N ALA A 825 6.25 -28.17 8.37
CA ALA A 825 5.95 -27.47 9.61
C ALA A 825 6.12 -28.33 10.87
N VAL A 826 7.04 -29.32 10.81
CA VAL A 826 7.30 -30.28 11.90
C VAL A 826 7.80 -29.53 13.13
N GLY A 827 7.14 -29.73 14.26
CA GLY A 827 7.39 -29.08 15.56
C GLY A 827 6.45 -27.90 15.85
N ALA A 828 5.74 -27.37 14.85
CA ALA A 828 4.89 -26.22 15.03
C ALA A 828 3.65 -26.54 15.92
N MET A 829 2.97 -27.65 15.67
CA MET A 829 1.79 -28.05 16.46
C MET A 829 2.17 -28.49 17.88
N LEU A 830 3.27 -29.21 18.04
CA LEU A 830 3.84 -29.57 19.34
C LEU A 830 4.13 -28.30 20.16
N SER A 831 4.80 -27.33 19.54
CA SER A 831 5.15 -26.05 20.16
C SER A 831 3.91 -25.24 20.54
N GLY A 832 2.89 -25.25 19.70
CA GLY A 832 1.59 -24.61 19.97
C GLY A 832 0.95 -25.16 21.24
N MET A 833 0.90 -26.48 21.39
CA MET A 833 0.34 -27.13 22.58
C MET A 833 1.14 -26.80 23.87
N ILE A 834 2.46 -26.77 23.78
CA ILE A 834 3.32 -26.41 24.92
C ILE A 834 3.08 -24.94 25.29
N ALA A 835 3.06 -24.05 24.33
CA ALA A 835 2.87 -22.62 24.57
C ALA A 835 1.44 -22.27 25.06
N GLU A 836 0.40 -23.01 24.63
CA GLU A 836 -0.96 -22.84 25.16
C GLU A 836 -1.00 -23.12 26.67
N LYS A 837 -0.18 -24.06 27.16
CA LYS A 837 -0.14 -24.44 28.57
C LYS A 837 0.86 -23.64 29.40
N TYR A 838 2.02 -23.36 28.86
CA TYR A 838 3.17 -22.80 29.58
C TYR A 838 3.63 -21.42 29.13
N GLY A 839 2.97 -20.83 28.12
CA GLY A 839 3.35 -19.54 27.54
C GLY A 839 4.75 -19.59 26.91
N ASN A 840 5.42 -18.43 26.85
CA ASN A 840 6.78 -18.34 26.34
C ASN A 840 7.84 -19.02 27.23
N ALA A 841 7.53 -19.31 28.49
CA ALA A 841 8.43 -20.05 29.38
C ALA A 841 8.68 -21.49 28.91
N GLY A 842 7.67 -22.11 28.26
CA GLY A 842 7.76 -23.44 27.71
C GLY A 842 8.06 -24.50 28.77
N LEU A 843 8.81 -25.53 28.38
CA LEU A 843 9.27 -26.60 29.25
C LEU A 843 10.74 -26.37 29.67
N PRO A 844 11.24 -27.02 30.75
CA PRO A 844 12.66 -27.00 31.05
C PRO A 844 13.51 -27.51 29.87
N ASP A 845 14.75 -27.06 29.81
CA ASP A 845 15.69 -27.46 28.74
C ASP A 845 15.78 -28.99 28.58
N LYS A 846 15.80 -29.45 27.33
CA LYS A 846 15.92 -30.87 26.96
C LYS A 846 14.82 -31.77 27.50
N THR A 847 13.64 -31.24 27.77
CA THR A 847 12.52 -32.08 28.22
C THR A 847 11.96 -32.92 27.06
N VAL A 848 11.92 -32.40 25.83
CA VAL A 848 11.54 -33.14 24.63
C VAL A 848 12.71 -33.20 23.67
N ASN A 849 13.34 -34.36 23.57
CA ASN A 849 14.48 -34.59 22.67
C ASN A 849 14.05 -35.46 21.48
N VAL A 850 14.17 -34.94 20.27
CA VAL A 850 13.73 -35.67 19.07
C VAL A 850 14.86 -35.78 18.05
N LYS A 851 15.17 -37.00 17.63
CA LYS A 851 16.11 -37.29 16.54
C LYS A 851 15.37 -37.61 15.27
N PHE A 852 15.70 -36.96 14.21
CA PHE A 852 15.17 -37.19 12.87
C PHE A 852 16.26 -37.73 11.93
N LYS A 853 15.88 -38.62 11.01
CA LYS A 853 16.73 -39.09 9.91
C LYS A 853 16.02 -38.94 8.60
N GLY A 854 16.60 -38.22 7.66
CA GLY A 854 16.08 -38.04 6.31
C GLY A 854 16.13 -36.60 5.83
N SER A 855 15.25 -36.27 4.89
CA SER A 855 15.14 -34.93 4.33
C SER A 855 13.85 -34.27 4.85
N ALA A 856 13.98 -33.25 5.66
CA ALA A 856 12.83 -32.55 6.20
C ALA A 856 12.22 -31.58 5.16
N GLY A 857 10.89 -31.42 5.21
CA GLY A 857 10.15 -30.47 4.37
C GLY A 857 10.33 -29.01 4.80
N GLN A 858 9.55 -28.13 4.19
CA GLN A 858 9.52 -26.71 4.51
C GLN A 858 9.12 -26.46 5.96
N SER A 859 9.64 -25.37 6.56
CA SER A 859 9.32 -24.91 7.92
C SER A 859 9.64 -25.96 9.03
N PHE A 860 10.67 -26.79 8.82
CA PHE A 860 11.16 -27.72 9.87
C PHE A 860 11.60 -26.92 11.11
N GLY A 861 11.10 -27.26 12.29
CA GLY A 861 11.38 -26.56 13.54
C GLY A 861 10.84 -25.13 13.62
N ALA A 862 9.89 -24.75 12.75
CA ALA A 862 9.24 -23.44 12.81
C ALA A 862 8.50 -23.28 14.15
N PHE A 863 8.63 -22.08 14.74
CA PHE A 863 7.99 -21.68 16.00
C PHE A 863 8.37 -22.53 17.20
N LEU A 864 9.47 -23.30 17.13
CA LEU A 864 9.85 -24.25 18.17
C LEU A 864 10.05 -23.51 19.51
N THR A 865 9.35 -24.00 20.56
CA THR A 865 9.32 -23.36 21.89
C THR A 865 10.37 -23.94 22.82
N HIS A 866 10.57 -23.28 23.96
CA HIS A 866 11.52 -23.68 25.00
C HIS A 866 11.30 -25.12 25.46
N GLY A 867 12.39 -25.85 25.73
CA GLY A 867 12.38 -27.22 26.22
C GLY A 867 12.30 -28.30 25.13
N VAL A 868 12.20 -27.91 23.84
CA VAL A 868 12.20 -28.84 22.70
C VAL A 868 13.54 -28.76 21.98
N ASP A 869 14.19 -29.94 21.82
CA ASP A 869 15.49 -30.11 21.15
C ASP A 869 15.29 -31.02 19.93
N PHE A 870 15.50 -30.49 18.72
CA PHE A 870 15.42 -31.22 17.45
C PHE A 870 16.81 -31.45 16.89
N LYS A 871 17.15 -32.71 16.58
CA LYS A 871 18.37 -33.06 15.89
C LYS A 871 18.08 -33.80 14.61
N LEU A 872 18.37 -33.18 13.47
CA LEU A 872 18.20 -33.76 12.14
C LEU A 872 19.54 -34.30 11.60
N GLU A 873 19.62 -35.60 11.36
CA GLU A 873 20.66 -36.24 10.55
C GLU A 873 20.15 -36.30 9.09
N GLY A 874 20.53 -35.30 8.29
CA GLY A 874 20.04 -35.15 6.92
C GLY A 874 20.09 -33.71 6.43
N GLU A 875 19.07 -33.29 5.70
CA GLU A 875 18.93 -31.95 5.13
C GLU A 875 17.50 -31.43 5.34
N CYS A 876 17.30 -30.13 5.21
CA CYS A 876 15.95 -29.54 5.27
C CYS A 876 15.72 -28.50 4.17
N ASN A 877 14.45 -28.31 3.84
CA ASN A 877 14.02 -27.31 2.86
C ASN A 877 13.94 -25.90 3.47
N ASP A 878 13.33 -24.96 2.74
CA ASP A 878 13.22 -23.55 3.08
C ASP A 878 12.46 -23.31 4.39
N TYR A 879 12.62 -22.13 4.98
CA TYR A 879 11.92 -21.63 6.15
C TYR A 879 12.18 -22.41 7.45
N PHE A 880 13.24 -23.23 7.52
CA PHE A 880 13.58 -23.96 8.73
C PHE A 880 13.82 -23.00 9.92
N ALA A 881 13.43 -23.40 11.11
CA ALA A 881 13.48 -22.62 12.34
C ALA A 881 12.85 -21.19 12.23
N LYS A 882 11.95 -20.96 11.27
CA LYS A 882 11.18 -19.71 11.16
C LYS A 882 10.46 -19.44 12.48
N GLY A 883 10.55 -18.20 13.01
CA GLY A 883 9.87 -17.82 14.24
C GLY A 883 10.29 -18.63 15.47
N LEU A 884 11.50 -19.22 15.47
CA LEU A 884 12.05 -19.95 16.61
C LEU A 884 11.86 -19.15 17.89
N SER A 885 11.21 -19.74 18.91
CA SER A 885 10.72 -19.05 20.11
C SER A 885 11.31 -19.63 21.40
N GLY A 886 12.53 -20.20 21.34
CA GLY A 886 13.24 -20.72 22.51
C GLY A 886 13.75 -22.15 22.41
N GLY A 887 13.30 -22.95 21.43
CA GLY A 887 13.76 -24.31 21.20
C GLY A 887 15.19 -24.39 20.63
N ARG A 888 15.71 -25.59 20.50
CA ARG A 888 17.00 -25.88 19.88
C ARG A 888 16.81 -26.71 18.61
N VAL A 889 17.50 -26.34 17.54
CA VAL A 889 17.54 -27.10 16.27
C VAL A 889 18.98 -27.36 15.88
N SER A 890 19.33 -28.62 15.62
CA SER A 890 20.66 -29.04 15.13
C SER A 890 20.50 -29.82 13.84
N ILE A 891 21.17 -29.40 12.77
CA ILE A 891 21.12 -30.03 11.45
C ILE A 891 22.52 -30.44 11.05
N LEU A 892 22.73 -31.71 10.70
CA LEU A 892 24.01 -32.26 10.31
C LEU A 892 23.80 -33.25 9.15
N PRO A 893 24.77 -33.31 8.22
CA PRO A 893 24.70 -34.28 7.12
C PRO A 893 24.71 -35.70 7.66
N PRO A 894 24.19 -36.69 6.92
CA PRO A 894 24.26 -38.07 7.31
C PRO A 894 25.70 -38.48 7.62
N ILE A 895 25.90 -39.24 8.69
CA ILE A 895 27.24 -39.67 9.18
C ILE A 895 28.08 -40.37 8.10
N ARG A 896 27.43 -40.98 7.11
CA ARG A 896 28.06 -41.71 5.99
C ARG A 896 28.26 -40.87 4.74
N SER A 897 28.05 -39.54 4.80
CA SER A 897 28.24 -38.66 3.65
C SER A 897 29.70 -38.64 3.16
N ASN A 898 29.90 -38.59 1.85
CA ASN A 898 31.20 -38.57 1.22
C ASN A 898 31.65 -37.14 0.82
N PHE A 899 31.02 -36.10 1.37
CA PHE A 899 31.32 -34.72 1.05
C PHE A 899 31.68 -33.94 2.33
N ALA A 900 32.43 -32.86 2.19
CA ALA A 900 32.72 -31.93 3.25
C ALA A 900 31.46 -31.05 3.50
N ALA A 901 30.98 -31.00 4.75
CA ALA A 901 29.76 -30.28 5.11
C ALA A 901 29.86 -28.78 4.80
N GLU A 902 31.00 -28.18 5.10
CA GLU A 902 31.33 -26.77 4.88
C GLU A 902 31.30 -26.33 3.40
N ASP A 903 31.31 -27.27 2.46
CA ASP A 903 31.27 -26.97 1.03
C ASP A 903 29.85 -27.10 0.44
N ASN A 904 28.92 -27.66 1.20
CA ASN A 904 27.60 -28.04 0.71
C ASN A 904 26.45 -27.30 1.45
N ILE A 905 25.37 -26.99 0.71
CA ILE A 905 24.15 -26.44 1.28
C ILE A 905 23.34 -27.59 1.86
N ILE A 906 23.14 -27.56 3.18
CA ILE A 906 22.41 -28.58 3.95
C ILE A 906 21.01 -28.14 4.31
N ALA A 907 20.77 -26.83 4.36
CA ALA A 907 19.46 -26.26 4.68
C ALA A 907 19.10 -25.15 3.69
N GLY A 908 17.82 -25.04 3.37
CA GLY A 908 17.30 -24.16 2.33
C GLY A 908 17.37 -22.67 2.64
N ASN A 909 16.54 -21.90 1.95
CA ASN A 909 16.49 -20.43 2.02
C ASN A 909 15.65 -19.94 3.20
N THR A 910 15.86 -18.68 3.59
CA THR A 910 15.03 -17.94 4.57
C THR A 910 14.92 -18.69 5.91
N GLY A 911 15.99 -19.40 6.30
CA GLY A 911 16.05 -20.07 7.59
C GLY A 911 16.16 -19.06 8.74
N LEU A 912 15.66 -19.42 9.94
CA LEU A 912 15.69 -18.61 11.16
C LEU A 912 14.95 -17.25 11.01
N TYR A 913 14.06 -17.13 10.06
CA TYR A 913 13.35 -15.88 9.77
C TYR A 913 12.48 -15.44 10.94
N GLY A 914 12.69 -14.22 11.43
CA GLY A 914 11.88 -13.63 12.51
C GLY A 914 11.98 -14.35 13.85
N ALA A 915 13.05 -15.11 14.11
CA ALA A 915 13.28 -15.80 15.38
C ALA A 915 13.39 -14.81 16.55
N THR A 916 12.83 -15.17 17.70
CA THR A 916 12.78 -14.34 18.91
C THR A 916 13.61 -14.91 20.05
N GLY A 917 14.02 -16.16 19.96
CA GLY A 917 14.86 -16.85 20.94
C GLY A 917 15.18 -18.27 20.51
N GLY A 918 16.07 -18.95 21.24
CA GLY A 918 16.46 -20.34 20.97
C GLY A 918 17.85 -20.47 20.33
N GLU A 919 18.16 -21.67 19.89
CA GLU A 919 19.49 -22.01 19.35
C GLU A 919 19.37 -22.80 18.05
N LEU A 920 20.21 -22.45 17.05
CA LEU A 920 20.30 -23.16 15.78
C LEU A 920 21.74 -23.48 15.44
N TYR A 921 22.00 -24.74 15.15
CA TYR A 921 23.31 -25.24 14.75
C TYR A 921 23.21 -25.99 13.42
N VAL A 922 23.93 -25.53 12.38
CA VAL A 922 23.96 -26.19 11.09
C VAL A 922 25.39 -26.55 10.71
N ASN A 923 25.68 -27.83 10.66
CA ASN A 923 26.97 -28.32 10.13
C ASN A 923 26.88 -28.37 8.60
N GLY A 924 27.18 -27.26 7.95
CA GLY A 924 27.10 -27.03 6.52
C GLY A 924 26.63 -25.62 6.21
N LYS A 925 26.46 -25.33 4.92
CA LYS A 925 25.97 -24.05 4.43
C LYS A 925 24.42 -23.99 4.42
N VAL A 926 23.91 -22.78 4.55
CA VAL A 926 22.48 -22.47 4.38
C VAL A 926 22.27 -21.63 3.13
N GLY A 927 21.03 -21.59 2.66
CA GLY A 927 20.65 -20.82 1.46
C GLY A 927 20.59 -19.32 1.69
N GLU A 928 19.88 -18.61 0.80
CA GLU A 928 19.70 -17.17 0.78
C GLU A 928 18.87 -16.66 1.98
N ARG A 929 19.07 -15.39 2.39
CA ARG A 929 18.22 -14.68 3.36
C ARG A 929 18.14 -15.35 4.74
N PHE A 930 19.22 -15.97 5.17
CA PHE A 930 19.29 -16.58 6.50
C PHE A 930 19.30 -15.52 7.60
N GLY A 931 18.59 -15.77 8.71
CA GLY A 931 18.59 -14.94 9.89
C GLY A 931 17.94 -13.56 9.73
N VAL A 932 17.18 -13.33 8.65
CA VAL A 932 16.47 -12.06 8.45
C VAL A 932 15.50 -11.84 9.61
N ARG A 933 15.56 -10.67 10.23
CA ARG A 933 14.74 -10.31 11.41
C ARG A 933 14.95 -11.21 12.64
N ASN A 934 16.04 -11.93 12.72
CA ASN A 934 16.40 -12.56 14.01
C ASN A 934 16.59 -11.47 15.07
N SER A 935 16.00 -11.64 16.25
CA SER A 935 16.03 -10.65 17.33
C SER A 935 16.52 -11.24 18.67
N GLY A 936 16.76 -12.57 18.75
CA GLY A 936 17.17 -13.16 20.01
C GLY A 936 17.69 -14.60 19.93
N ALA A 937 17.60 -15.26 18.77
CA ALA A 937 18.13 -16.62 18.62
C ALA A 937 19.65 -16.59 18.35
N ILE A 938 20.35 -17.56 18.89
CA ILE A 938 21.79 -17.82 18.66
C ILE A 938 21.90 -18.82 17.50
N ALA A 939 22.72 -18.52 16.50
CA ALA A 939 22.93 -19.43 15.37
C ALA A 939 24.40 -19.60 15.04
N VAL A 940 24.76 -20.84 14.68
CA VAL A 940 26.11 -21.20 14.19
C VAL A 940 25.94 -21.99 12.90
N ILE A 941 26.53 -21.47 11.81
CA ILE A 941 26.46 -22.06 10.46
C ILE A 941 27.85 -22.01 9.81
N GLU A 942 28.14 -22.89 8.86
CA GLU A 942 29.43 -22.93 8.14
C GLU A 942 29.51 -21.88 7.01
N GLY A 943 28.36 -21.44 6.49
CA GLY A 943 28.26 -20.40 5.47
C GLY A 943 26.81 -20.11 5.08
N ALA A 944 26.58 -18.95 4.47
CA ALA A 944 25.26 -18.52 4.03
C ALA A 944 25.28 -17.99 2.59
N GLY A 945 24.12 -18.02 1.92
CA GLY A 945 23.88 -17.29 0.68
C GLY A 945 23.80 -15.78 0.88
N ASP A 946 23.32 -15.05 -0.15
CA ASP A 946 23.21 -13.59 -0.12
C ASP A 946 22.10 -13.11 0.85
N HIS A 947 22.15 -11.82 1.23
CA HIS A 947 21.16 -11.16 2.09
C HIS A 947 21.02 -11.76 3.51
N CYS A 948 22.09 -12.36 4.02
CA CYS A 948 22.11 -12.90 5.36
C CYS A 948 21.97 -11.81 6.43
N CYS A 949 21.21 -12.08 7.50
CA CYS A 949 21.02 -11.24 8.69
C CYS A 949 20.47 -9.83 8.44
N GLU A 950 19.73 -9.62 7.36
CA GLU A 950 19.07 -8.34 7.11
C GLU A 950 18.03 -8.00 8.20
N TYR A 951 17.92 -6.72 8.54
CA TYR A 951 16.94 -6.20 9.51
C TYR A 951 17.03 -6.83 10.92
N MET A 952 18.16 -7.39 11.33
CA MET A 952 18.35 -7.81 12.72
C MET A 952 18.27 -6.60 13.66
N THR A 953 17.56 -6.74 14.80
CA THR A 953 17.31 -5.67 15.77
C THR A 953 17.71 -6.02 17.20
N GLY A 954 18.41 -7.11 17.41
CA GLY A 954 18.93 -7.56 18.69
C GLY A 954 19.68 -8.86 18.45
N GLY A 955 20.83 -9.05 18.94
CA GLY A 955 21.58 -10.30 18.75
C GLY A 955 23.03 -10.09 18.77
#